data_411fd3cd0b4de7013793bbc6351f0967
#
_entry.id   411fd3cd0b4de7013793bbc6351f0967
#
_cell.length_a   1.000
_cell.length_b   1.000
_cell.length_c   1.000
_cell.angle_alpha   90.00
_cell.angle_beta   90.00
_cell.angle_gamma   90.00
#
_symmetry.space_group_name_H-M   'P 1'
#
loop_
_entity.id
_entity.type
_entity.pdbx_description
1 polymer ?
#
loop_
_entity_poly.entity_id
_entity_poly.type
_entity_poly.pdbx_seq_one_letter_code
_entity_poly.pdbx_strand_id
1 'polypeptide(L)'
;MPGRKWLVIILFPLTLLQLWGLDPNKSINKYLLDQWQTSEGLPGNMVISIEQTPDGFLWLATSDGLARFDGIEFSTIPFVRDEEISPLENAEPITLLVNQEGILWIGSNIGLTRFRNGRFKTFTTQHGLSENRIRHLTYDMKGNLWISFMSGYVDRFSEEKFTPYNDTHGLEATKINAIVEDRSGNLLFASREKGIFSFRDGRFFPYPITGLDNRHIIAMYQDRQGDLWIGTNKGLLRVNPRGITSYDSRQGLSHEYVIVITEDSERNLWVGTLKGLSRVNRKSDGTIGCESLAKSFTVFSLFEDREKSLWIGTENSGLLRLKDSKFTSFALPPRLQEEIISSIFSDRPGDTWIGSLGGRLFLFRENRLVETIEPPGLSGTGISAIARDNEGNLWLGTIGKGVFQKKNTAFVQFTTREGLADNLVTSIYRDNHGNLWFSTFNGVSVRYNDGTIKSFQSGDGLSGKVVNNIYEDKSRNIWIAADQGITVLPGGKTASSNIKYYLTGVPAVFIYEDPSPVEKEGPVFWISTDGAGLKRLTLKDNMIYSYTVEQGMAANSIYQFFAVHGNFWLMSSSGILRVSKKELELLAKRGTDKINCTSFGKADGMQSDEYHNELSRHSALQTKDDELWFVTIKGISILNPGKIHVNKLAPPVIIESLFIDGQPIPLDRWQQVFIGKRNFKFHFTAPSFLSPEQIKFKYQLQGFNKEWIFLPPGKERVVNYRNLEPGDYTFKVIACNSDGVWNRTGDSLTFSVKPLFYETTIFKIAVLLVLAALLTGAVYFYKKRPGTEKTKLQPVQKQEENEEDNIKYKGSNLNPIFADECMKKLKYLMSVEKVYCDAEISLQSLAKKISITPHQLSQLINERLNRNFSDFINYHRIEEVKIILESADEGDESITNAAHQVGFNSLTAFYNAFKKYTHMTPTQYRKEMKKKS
;
A
#
# COMPACT_ATOMS: atom_id res chain seq x y z
N MET A 1 -69.32 -1.63 1.69
CA MET A 1 -68.33 -1.65 0.61
C MET A 1 -66.94 -1.47 1.27
N PRO A 2 -66.04 -2.48 1.24
CA PRO A 2 -64.76 -2.33 1.92
C PRO A 2 -63.69 -1.80 0.96
N GLY A 3 -62.89 -0.84 1.48
CA GLY A 3 -61.86 -0.17 0.74
C GLY A 3 -60.66 -1.06 0.39
N ARG A 4 -60.28 -1.04 -0.86
CA ARG A 4 -59.02 -1.64 -1.38
C ARG A 4 -57.81 -0.82 -0.92
N LYS A 5 -56.97 -1.41 -0.02
CA LYS A 5 -55.61 -0.94 0.26
C LYS A 5 -54.73 -1.33 -0.93
N TRP A 6 -54.22 -0.33 -1.64
CA TRP A 6 -53.16 -0.51 -2.63
C TRP A 6 -51.83 -0.69 -1.87
N LEU A 7 -51.25 -1.88 -2.00
CA LEU A 7 -49.90 -2.16 -1.55
C LEU A 7 -48.93 -1.62 -2.61
N VAL A 8 -48.33 -0.47 -2.37
CA VAL A 8 -47.26 0.04 -3.23
C VAL A 8 -46.01 -0.75 -2.89
N ILE A 9 -45.72 -1.76 -3.72
CA ILE A 9 -44.41 -2.44 -3.70
C ILE A 9 -43.43 -1.48 -4.33
N ILE A 10 -42.65 -0.80 -3.49
CA ILE A 10 -41.47 -0.06 -3.91
C ILE A 10 -40.41 -1.12 -4.27
N LEU A 11 -40.30 -1.46 -5.53
CA LEU A 11 -39.14 -2.14 -6.10
C LEU A 11 -37.97 -1.17 -5.99
N PHE A 12 -37.17 -1.31 -4.93
CA PHE A 12 -35.80 -0.82 -4.95
C PHE A 12 -35.09 -1.59 -6.07
N PRO A 13 -34.49 -0.92 -7.07
CA PRO A 13 -33.62 -1.61 -7.97
C PRO A 13 -32.43 -2.08 -7.11
N LEU A 14 -32.29 -3.39 -6.90
CA LEU A 14 -31.03 -4.00 -6.55
C LEU A 14 -30.08 -3.66 -7.72
N THR A 15 -29.38 -2.55 -7.61
CA THR A 15 -28.18 -2.33 -8.38
C THR A 15 -27.19 -3.39 -7.91
N LEU A 16 -27.16 -4.50 -8.62
CA LEU A 16 -26.06 -5.46 -8.54
C LEU A 16 -24.77 -4.64 -8.64
N LEU A 17 -24.04 -4.56 -7.54
CA LEU A 17 -22.69 -4.02 -7.50
C LEU A 17 -21.84 -4.92 -8.42
N GLN A 18 -21.76 -4.58 -9.70
CA GLN A 18 -20.85 -5.27 -10.62
C GLN A 18 -19.42 -4.98 -10.18
N LEU A 19 -18.83 -5.92 -9.51
CA LEU A 19 -17.39 -6.03 -9.36
C LEU A 19 -16.88 -6.70 -10.64
N TRP A 20 -15.92 -6.07 -11.27
CA TRP A 20 -15.31 -6.61 -12.48
C TRP A 20 -14.10 -7.45 -12.06
N GLY A 21 -14.09 -8.70 -12.52
CA GLY A 21 -12.97 -9.62 -12.36
C GLY A 21 -11.92 -9.46 -13.48
N LEU A 22 -11.24 -10.54 -13.80
CA LEU A 22 -10.24 -10.58 -14.87
C LEU A 22 -10.91 -10.47 -16.25
N ASP A 23 -10.64 -9.39 -17.00
CA ASP A 23 -11.28 -9.11 -18.29
C ASP A 23 -11.05 -10.26 -19.32
N PRO A 24 -12.07 -11.01 -19.74
CA PRO A 24 -11.92 -12.15 -20.63
C PRO A 24 -11.34 -11.79 -22.00
N ASN A 25 -11.43 -10.53 -22.43
CA ASN A 25 -10.90 -10.05 -23.71
C ASN A 25 -9.41 -9.65 -23.63
N LYS A 26 -8.85 -9.59 -22.45
CA LYS A 26 -7.43 -9.26 -22.22
C LYS A 26 -6.60 -10.53 -22.27
N SER A 27 -5.44 -10.50 -22.97
CA SER A 27 -4.51 -11.66 -22.96
C SER A 27 -4.03 -11.96 -21.53
N ILE A 28 -3.91 -13.25 -21.18
CA ILE A 28 -3.48 -13.71 -19.86
C ILE A 28 -2.13 -13.10 -19.42
N ASN A 29 -1.22 -12.85 -20.38
CA ASN A 29 0.10 -12.28 -20.10
C ASN A 29 0.08 -10.75 -19.85
N LYS A 30 -1.08 -10.11 -19.94
CA LYS A 30 -1.28 -8.69 -19.65
C LYS A 30 -1.86 -8.43 -18.26
N TYR A 31 -2.23 -9.47 -17.51
CA TYR A 31 -2.58 -9.33 -16.10
C TYR A 31 -1.35 -9.09 -15.24
N LEU A 32 -1.54 -8.47 -14.10
CA LEU A 32 -0.48 -8.35 -13.08
C LEU A 32 -0.36 -9.67 -12.33
N LEU A 33 0.87 -10.14 -12.19
CA LEU A 33 1.20 -11.31 -11.40
C LEU A 33 2.05 -10.89 -10.20
N ASP A 34 1.45 -10.92 -9.03
CA ASP A 34 2.14 -10.74 -7.75
C ASP A 34 2.57 -12.11 -7.20
N GLN A 35 3.62 -12.15 -6.37
CA GLN A 35 4.20 -13.37 -5.81
C GLN A 35 4.63 -13.14 -4.37
N TRP A 36 4.37 -14.11 -3.51
CA TRP A 36 4.82 -14.19 -2.12
C TRP A 36 5.48 -15.53 -1.86
N GLN A 37 6.65 -15.50 -1.26
CA GLN A 37 7.43 -16.66 -0.85
C GLN A 37 7.79 -16.55 0.63
N THR A 38 8.63 -17.45 1.13
CA THR A 38 9.11 -17.42 2.51
C THR A 38 9.89 -16.13 2.83
N SER A 39 10.53 -15.49 1.85
CA SER A 39 11.15 -14.18 1.98
C SER A 39 10.17 -13.04 2.31
N GLU A 40 8.91 -13.18 1.87
CA GLU A 40 7.81 -12.23 2.15
C GLU A 40 6.94 -12.66 3.35
N GLY A 41 7.36 -13.69 4.09
CA GLY A 41 6.69 -14.14 5.31
C GLY A 41 5.70 -15.29 5.13
N LEU A 42 5.57 -15.88 3.93
CA LEU A 42 4.79 -17.10 3.73
C LEU A 42 5.46 -18.25 4.48
N PRO A 43 4.76 -19.04 5.31
CA PRO A 43 5.40 -20.10 6.10
C PRO A 43 6.11 -21.17 5.27
N GLY A 44 5.54 -21.56 4.13
CA GLY A 44 6.13 -22.54 3.21
C GLY A 44 5.78 -22.24 1.76
N ASN A 45 6.73 -22.48 0.82
CA ASN A 45 6.54 -22.19 -0.59
C ASN A 45 5.59 -23.14 -1.33
N MET A 46 5.22 -24.26 -0.72
CA MET A 46 4.17 -25.15 -1.25
C MET A 46 2.82 -24.70 -0.69
N VAL A 47 1.92 -24.23 -1.55
CA VAL A 47 0.56 -23.82 -1.19
C VAL A 47 -0.43 -24.77 -1.85
N ILE A 48 -1.06 -25.62 -1.03
CA ILE A 48 -1.87 -26.77 -1.48
C ILE A 48 -3.34 -26.36 -1.67
N SER A 49 -3.88 -25.55 -0.77
CA SER A 49 -5.28 -25.13 -0.79
C SER A 49 -5.43 -23.68 -0.31
N ILE A 50 -6.39 -22.97 -0.89
CA ILE A 50 -6.66 -21.56 -0.63
C ILE A 50 -8.16 -21.37 -0.43
N GLU A 51 -8.56 -20.66 0.63
CA GLU A 51 -9.94 -20.29 0.92
C GLU A 51 -10.01 -18.88 1.55
N GLN A 52 -11.16 -18.24 1.46
CA GLN A 52 -11.41 -16.94 2.10
C GLN A 52 -12.60 -17.00 3.03
N THR A 53 -12.40 -16.57 4.29
CA THR A 53 -13.48 -16.45 5.28
C THR A 53 -14.24 -15.11 5.11
N PRO A 54 -15.49 -15.00 5.60
CA PRO A 54 -16.32 -13.78 5.48
C PRO A 54 -15.71 -12.54 6.11
N ASP A 55 -14.85 -12.70 7.11
CA ASP A 55 -14.05 -11.63 7.73
C ASP A 55 -12.95 -11.09 6.81
N GLY A 56 -12.79 -11.70 5.63
CA GLY A 56 -11.91 -11.23 4.56
C GLY A 56 -10.53 -11.85 4.54
N PHE A 57 -10.11 -12.58 5.56
CA PHE A 57 -8.81 -13.25 5.56
C PHE A 57 -8.72 -14.35 4.52
N LEU A 58 -7.57 -14.43 3.86
CA LEU A 58 -7.21 -15.57 3.04
C LEU A 58 -6.54 -16.63 3.92
N TRP A 59 -7.00 -17.88 3.81
CA TRP A 59 -6.46 -19.02 4.52
C TRP A 59 -5.70 -19.92 3.56
N LEU A 60 -4.53 -20.36 3.96
CA LEU A 60 -3.59 -21.12 3.13
C LEU A 60 -3.18 -22.41 3.85
N ALA A 61 -3.38 -23.54 3.19
CA ALA A 61 -2.76 -24.80 3.56
C ALA A 61 -1.38 -24.86 2.90
N THR A 62 -0.32 -24.81 3.69
CA THR A 62 1.06 -24.87 3.21
C THR A 62 1.77 -26.14 3.71
N SER A 63 2.96 -26.44 3.14
CA SER A 63 3.81 -27.54 3.64
C SER A 63 4.19 -27.39 5.11
N ASP A 64 4.28 -26.15 5.60
CA ASP A 64 4.74 -25.83 6.95
C ASP A 64 3.59 -25.43 7.89
N GLY A 65 2.35 -25.76 7.52
CA GLY A 65 1.16 -25.58 8.32
C GLY A 65 0.11 -24.67 7.75
N LEU A 66 -0.82 -24.23 8.60
CA LEU A 66 -1.92 -23.35 8.26
C LEU A 66 -1.51 -21.89 8.43
N ALA A 67 -1.73 -21.10 7.42
CA ALA A 67 -1.48 -19.65 7.44
C ALA A 67 -2.74 -18.85 7.18
N ARG A 68 -2.78 -17.64 7.72
CA ARG A 68 -3.80 -16.63 7.47
C ARG A 68 -3.12 -15.37 6.92
N PHE A 69 -3.69 -14.74 5.89
CA PHE A 69 -3.15 -13.57 5.22
C PHE A 69 -4.19 -12.46 5.12
N ASP A 70 -3.80 -11.23 5.44
CA ASP A 70 -4.66 -10.04 5.40
C ASP A 70 -4.37 -9.10 4.21
N GLY A 71 -3.41 -9.49 3.37
CA GLY A 71 -2.90 -8.70 2.25
C GLY A 71 -1.54 -8.03 2.53
N ILE A 72 -1.11 -7.93 3.79
CA ILE A 72 0.19 -7.38 4.21
C ILE A 72 1.02 -8.42 4.96
N GLU A 73 0.42 -9.09 5.96
CA GLU A 73 1.15 -9.98 6.86
C GLU A 73 0.56 -11.38 6.85
N PHE A 74 1.46 -12.37 6.88
CA PHE A 74 1.11 -13.76 7.12
C PHE A 74 1.18 -14.05 8.61
N SER A 75 0.13 -14.70 9.11
CA SER A 75 0.08 -15.21 10.48
C SER A 75 0.00 -16.74 10.44
N THR A 76 1.01 -17.42 10.94
CA THR A 76 0.97 -18.88 11.13
C THR A 76 0.03 -19.20 12.28
N ILE A 77 -0.93 -20.06 12.05
CA ILE A 77 -1.93 -20.46 13.03
C ILE A 77 -1.56 -21.85 13.57
N PRO A 78 -1.21 -21.94 14.85
CA PRO A 78 -0.95 -23.24 15.46
C PRO A 78 -2.24 -24.06 15.54
N PHE A 79 -2.21 -25.32 15.13
CA PHE A 79 -3.29 -26.26 15.40
C PHE A 79 -3.31 -26.58 16.88
N VAL A 80 -4.38 -26.23 17.57
CA VAL A 80 -4.56 -26.50 19.01
C VAL A 80 -5.73 -27.48 19.19
N ARG A 81 -5.52 -28.53 19.96
CA ARG A 81 -6.60 -29.43 20.37
C ARG A 81 -7.43 -28.79 21.48
N ASP A 82 -8.76 -29.01 21.48
CA ASP A 82 -9.65 -28.56 22.56
C ASP A 82 -9.07 -28.90 23.94
N GLU A 83 -9.00 -27.89 24.83
CA GLU A 83 -8.73 -27.94 26.28
C GLU A 83 -7.31 -28.31 26.76
N GLU A 84 -6.45 -28.93 25.96
CA GLU A 84 -5.03 -29.05 26.30
C GLU A 84 -4.19 -28.38 25.26
N ILE A 85 -3.40 -27.39 25.69
CA ILE A 85 -2.44 -26.62 24.88
C ILE A 85 -1.29 -27.56 24.50
N SER A 86 -1.56 -28.44 23.55
CA SER A 86 -0.52 -29.15 22.84
C SER A 86 -0.65 -28.80 21.37
N PRO A 87 0.32 -28.12 20.76
CA PRO A 87 0.31 -27.96 19.31
C PRO A 87 0.21 -29.35 18.70
N LEU A 88 -0.67 -29.54 17.72
CA LEU A 88 -0.69 -30.75 16.91
C LEU A 88 0.58 -30.75 16.08
N GLU A 89 1.69 -31.12 16.70
CA GLU A 89 2.96 -31.32 16.03
C GLU A 89 2.74 -32.28 14.86
N ASN A 90 3.10 -31.90 13.65
CA ASN A 90 3.01 -32.65 12.40
C ASN A 90 1.61 -32.70 11.73
N ALA A 91 0.67 -31.79 12.00
CA ALA A 91 -0.54 -31.67 11.19
C ALA A 91 -0.21 -31.01 9.85
N GLU A 92 -0.32 -31.76 8.77
CA GLU A 92 -0.19 -31.27 7.41
C GLU A 92 -1.59 -30.96 6.85
N PRO A 93 -1.98 -29.67 6.69
CA PRO A 93 -3.24 -29.32 6.06
C PRO A 93 -3.19 -29.65 4.56
N ILE A 94 -4.22 -30.35 4.05
CA ILE A 94 -4.26 -30.81 2.66
C ILE A 94 -5.35 -30.08 1.87
N THR A 95 -6.49 -29.80 2.51
CA THR A 95 -7.63 -29.17 1.86
C THR A 95 -8.36 -28.24 2.81
N LEU A 96 -8.79 -27.11 2.31
CA LEU A 96 -9.59 -26.12 3.02
C LEU A 96 -10.96 -26.01 2.36
N LEU A 97 -11.98 -25.69 3.12
CA LEU A 97 -13.32 -25.41 2.61
C LEU A 97 -14.06 -24.47 3.56
N VAL A 98 -14.60 -23.38 3.06
CA VAL A 98 -15.42 -22.43 3.83
C VAL A 98 -16.90 -22.58 3.43
N ASN A 99 -17.79 -22.64 4.41
CA ASN A 99 -19.22 -22.65 4.16
C ASN A 99 -19.82 -21.23 4.16
N GLN A 100 -21.10 -21.12 3.82
CA GLN A 100 -21.81 -19.83 3.78
C GLN A 100 -21.92 -19.14 5.15
N GLU A 101 -21.85 -19.92 6.26
CA GLU A 101 -21.85 -19.38 7.63
C GLU A 101 -20.45 -18.91 8.09
N GLY A 102 -19.42 -19.06 7.26
CA GLY A 102 -18.05 -18.71 7.59
C GLY A 102 -17.30 -19.74 8.42
N ILE A 103 -17.79 -20.95 8.48
CA ILE A 103 -17.07 -22.06 9.13
C ILE A 103 -15.98 -22.53 8.17
N LEU A 104 -14.72 -22.50 8.63
CA LEU A 104 -13.59 -23.07 7.89
C LEU A 104 -13.38 -24.53 8.33
N TRP A 105 -13.43 -25.42 7.36
CA TRP A 105 -13.06 -26.82 7.51
C TRP A 105 -11.67 -27.07 6.96
N ILE A 106 -10.88 -27.82 7.69
CA ILE A 106 -9.48 -28.13 7.40
C ILE A 106 -9.33 -29.63 7.39
N GLY A 107 -9.13 -30.21 6.22
CA GLY A 107 -8.78 -31.62 6.08
C GLY A 107 -7.27 -31.77 6.15
N SER A 108 -6.80 -32.67 7.01
CA SER A 108 -5.37 -32.91 7.24
C SER A 108 -5.04 -34.40 7.28
N ASN A 109 -3.78 -34.73 7.54
CA ASN A 109 -3.31 -36.11 7.78
C ASN A 109 -3.73 -36.68 9.15
N ILE A 110 -4.25 -35.84 10.05
CA ILE A 110 -4.60 -36.19 11.44
C ILE A 110 -6.10 -36.12 11.72
N GLY A 111 -6.94 -35.68 10.81
CA GLY A 111 -8.38 -35.59 10.93
C GLY A 111 -9.00 -34.38 10.27
N LEU A 112 -10.28 -34.15 10.57
CA LEU A 112 -11.08 -33.04 10.12
C LEU A 112 -11.15 -31.99 11.22
N THR A 113 -10.66 -30.79 10.96
CA THR A 113 -10.72 -29.70 11.93
C THR A 113 -11.72 -28.64 11.48
N ARG A 114 -12.60 -28.23 12.40
CA ARG A 114 -13.55 -27.13 12.23
C ARG A 114 -13.05 -25.90 12.97
N PHE A 115 -12.90 -24.77 12.26
CA PHE A 115 -12.63 -23.48 12.86
C PHE A 115 -13.90 -22.61 12.81
N ARG A 116 -14.34 -22.14 13.96
CA ARG A 116 -15.51 -21.26 14.11
C ARG A 116 -15.32 -20.33 15.31
N ASN A 117 -15.54 -19.01 15.13
CA ASN A 117 -15.46 -18.01 16.19
C ASN A 117 -14.14 -18.04 17.00
N GLY A 118 -13.02 -18.21 16.31
CA GLY A 118 -11.70 -18.24 16.95
C GLY A 118 -11.33 -19.56 17.65
N ARG A 119 -12.19 -20.60 17.53
CA ARG A 119 -11.95 -21.90 18.17
C ARG A 119 -11.82 -23.01 17.15
N PHE A 120 -10.89 -23.94 17.42
CA PHE A 120 -10.68 -25.15 16.64
C PHE A 120 -11.33 -26.34 17.34
N LYS A 121 -11.96 -27.23 16.55
CA LYS A 121 -12.45 -28.53 17.02
C LYS A 121 -12.05 -29.58 16.00
N THR A 122 -11.28 -30.58 16.41
CA THR A 122 -10.79 -31.65 15.53
C THR A 122 -11.57 -32.94 15.74
N PHE A 123 -12.06 -33.52 14.65
CA PHE A 123 -12.74 -34.79 14.57
C PHE A 123 -11.76 -35.84 14.02
N THR A 124 -11.71 -36.98 14.67
CA THR A 124 -10.85 -38.12 14.33
C THR A 124 -11.68 -39.40 14.25
N THR A 125 -11.07 -40.54 13.98
CA THR A 125 -11.72 -41.87 14.06
C THR A 125 -12.38 -42.14 15.40
N GLN A 126 -11.90 -41.57 16.50
CA GLN A 126 -12.55 -41.64 17.82
C GLN A 126 -13.92 -40.91 17.87
N HIS A 127 -14.16 -39.98 16.95
CA HIS A 127 -15.39 -39.20 16.83
C HIS A 127 -16.32 -39.74 15.74
N GLY A 128 -16.00 -40.90 15.15
CA GLY A 128 -16.80 -41.55 14.12
C GLY A 128 -16.38 -41.26 12.68
N LEU A 129 -15.26 -40.55 12.46
CA LEU A 129 -14.67 -40.38 11.14
C LEU A 129 -14.09 -41.73 10.66
N SER A 130 -14.27 -42.06 9.38
CA SER A 130 -13.82 -43.35 8.85
C SER A 130 -12.30 -43.50 8.80
N GLU A 131 -11.59 -42.40 8.50
CA GLU A 131 -10.13 -42.31 8.43
C GLU A 131 -9.65 -40.91 8.81
N ASN A 132 -8.45 -40.76 9.39
CA ASN A 132 -7.91 -39.46 9.72
C ASN A 132 -7.27 -38.74 8.51
N ARG A 133 -6.82 -39.46 7.49
CA ARG A 133 -6.11 -38.92 6.34
C ARG A 133 -7.08 -38.41 5.26
N ILE A 134 -7.46 -37.15 5.36
CA ILE A 134 -8.43 -36.52 4.46
C ILE A 134 -7.75 -36.13 3.15
N ARG A 135 -8.47 -36.32 2.04
CA ARG A 135 -8.00 -35.97 0.70
C ARG A 135 -8.73 -34.77 0.10
N HIS A 136 -10.07 -34.75 0.18
CA HIS A 136 -10.88 -33.70 -0.44
C HIS A 136 -12.15 -33.45 0.37
N LEU A 137 -12.60 -32.20 0.39
CA LEU A 137 -13.81 -31.70 1.04
C LEU A 137 -14.70 -30.99 0.04
N THR A 138 -15.99 -31.21 0.09
CA THR A 138 -16.96 -30.43 -0.67
C THR A 138 -18.32 -30.41 0.02
N TYR A 139 -19.15 -29.38 -0.26
CA TYR A 139 -20.54 -29.33 0.16
C TYR A 139 -21.44 -29.75 -0.99
N ASP A 140 -22.54 -30.45 -0.69
CA ASP A 140 -23.67 -30.60 -1.59
C ASP A 140 -24.64 -29.40 -1.45
N MET A 141 -25.57 -29.26 -2.39
CA MET A 141 -26.58 -28.17 -2.37
C MET A 141 -27.53 -28.26 -1.16
N LYS A 142 -27.58 -29.37 -0.46
CA LYS A 142 -28.36 -29.58 0.77
C LYS A 142 -27.58 -29.15 2.02
N GLY A 143 -26.31 -28.76 1.86
CA GLY A 143 -25.44 -28.33 2.95
C GLY A 143 -24.77 -29.49 3.71
N ASN A 144 -24.78 -30.71 3.19
CA ASN A 144 -24.00 -31.79 3.78
C ASN A 144 -22.55 -31.69 3.35
N LEU A 145 -21.61 -31.90 4.28
CA LEU A 145 -20.18 -31.95 3.99
C LEU A 145 -19.79 -33.38 3.58
N TRP A 146 -19.24 -33.52 2.39
CA TRP A 146 -18.69 -34.75 1.86
C TRP A 146 -17.18 -34.77 2.03
N ILE A 147 -16.63 -35.87 2.53
CA ILE A 147 -15.24 -36.03 2.92
C ILE A 147 -14.72 -37.27 2.21
N SER A 148 -13.71 -37.14 1.36
CA SER A 148 -13.01 -38.29 0.80
C SER A 148 -11.68 -38.51 1.49
N PHE A 149 -11.26 -39.78 1.58
CA PHE A 149 -10.06 -40.21 2.27
C PHE A 149 -9.00 -40.76 1.32
N MET A 150 -7.79 -40.93 1.85
CA MET A 150 -6.68 -41.50 1.07
C MET A 150 -6.89 -43.00 0.77
N SER A 151 -7.65 -43.73 1.58
CA SER A 151 -8.09 -45.13 1.34
C SER A 151 -9.06 -45.27 0.18
N GLY A 152 -9.82 -44.19 -0.15
CA GLY A 152 -10.85 -44.19 -1.16
C GLY A 152 -12.28 -44.26 -0.63
N TYR A 153 -12.46 -44.35 0.68
CA TYR A 153 -13.75 -44.24 1.32
C TYR A 153 -14.23 -42.80 1.35
N VAL A 154 -15.54 -42.62 1.64
CA VAL A 154 -16.19 -41.31 1.68
C VAL A 154 -17.11 -41.25 2.89
N ASP A 155 -17.04 -40.17 3.67
CA ASP A 155 -18.04 -39.89 4.70
C ASP A 155 -18.90 -38.72 4.29
N ARG A 156 -20.15 -38.72 4.71
CA ARG A 156 -21.05 -37.60 4.72
C ARG A 156 -21.24 -37.09 6.14
N PHE A 157 -20.91 -35.83 6.40
CA PHE A 157 -21.14 -35.20 7.69
C PHE A 157 -22.40 -34.32 7.59
N SER A 158 -23.36 -34.60 8.44
CA SER A 158 -24.62 -33.88 8.54
C SER A 158 -25.13 -33.96 9.97
N GLU A 159 -25.72 -32.92 10.52
CA GLU A 159 -26.27 -32.86 11.88
C GLU A 159 -25.30 -33.40 12.96
N GLU A 160 -24.04 -32.99 12.89
CA GLU A 160 -22.94 -33.42 13.80
C GLU A 160 -22.65 -34.92 13.77
N LYS A 161 -23.05 -35.65 12.71
CA LYS A 161 -22.83 -37.11 12.57
C LYS A 161 -22.13 -37.44 11.24
N PHE A 162 -21.24 -38.44 11.31
CA PHE A 162 -20.61 -39.04 10.14
C PHE A 162 -21.40 -40.25 9.66
N THR A 163 -21.67 -40.33 8.36
CA THR A 163 -22.26 -41.48 7.69
C THR A 163 -21.26 -42.03 6.69
N PRO A 164 -20.68 -43.23 6.93
CA PRO A 164 -19.65 -43.78 6.06
C PRO A 164 -20.26 -44.46 4.84
N TYR A 165 -19.54 -44.36 3.71
CA TYR A 165 -19.82 -45.06 2.46
C TYR A 165 -18.58 -45.80 1.97
N ASN A 166 -18.76 -47.05 1.59
CA ASN A 166 -17.67 -47.97 1.23
C ASN A 166 -18.16 -48.94 0.13
N ASP A 167 -17.45 -50.07 -0.04
CA ASP A 167 -17.72 -51.10 -1.04
C ASP A 167 -19.14 -51.64 -0.98
N THR A 168 -19.72 -51.77 0.24
CA THR A 168 -21.09 -52.26 0.41
C THR A 168 -22.15 -51.33 -0.16
N HIS A 169 -21.79 -50.07 -0.42
CA HIS A 169 -22.63 -49.07 -1.04
C HIS A 169 -22.35 -48.93 -2.55
N GLY A 170 -21.51 -49.78 -3.14
CA GLY A 170 -21.16 -49.73 -4.57
C GLY A 170 -19.98 -48.79 -4.90
N LEU A 171 -19.28 -48.31 -3.89
CA LEU A 171 -18.06 -47.54 -4.07
C LEU A 171 -16.87 -48.49 -3.98
N GLU A 172 -16.37 -49.00 -5.10
CA GLU A 172 -15.15 -49.83 -5.09
C GLU A 172 -14.00 -49.03 -4.50
N ALA A 173 -13.17 -49.61 -3.65
CA ALA A 173 -12.02 -48.98 -3.02
C ALA A 173 -11.10 -48.34 -4.06
N THR A 174 -11.18 -47.04 -4.21
CA THR A 174 -10.44 -46.27 -5.21
C THR A 174 -10.35 -44.82 -4.75
N LYS A 175 -9.22 -44.16 -5.06
CA LYS A 175 -8.98 -42.79 -4.62
C LYS A 175 -9.95 -41.79 -5.30
N ILE A 176 -10.85 -41.23 -4.52
CA ILE A 176 -11.76 -40.18 -4.97
C ILE A 176 -11.01 -38.83 -4.92
N ASN A 177 -10.75 -38.23 -6.11
CA ASN A 177 -9.98 -37.02 -6.27
C ASN A 177 -10.83 -35.75 -6.29
N ALA A 178 -12.09 -35.86 -6.77
CA ALA A 178 -12.99 -34.72 -6.84
C ALA A 178 -14.44 -35.19 -6.65
N ILE A 179 -15.27 -34.37 -6.06
CA ILE A 179 -16.71 -34.57 -5.88
C ILE A 179 -17.38 -33.30 -6.37
N VAL A 180 -18.32 -33.42 -7.29
CA VAL A 180 -19.08 -32.31 -7.88
C VAL A 180 -20.57 -32.62 -7.89
N GLU A 181 -21.40 -31.71 -7.47
CA GLU A 181 -22.85 -31.81 -7.69
C GLU A 181 -23.22 -31.11 -8.99
N ASP A 182 -23.88 -31.84 -9.90
CA ASP A 182 -24.31 -31.24 -11.16
C ASP A 182 -25.57 -30.38 -10.98
N ARG A 183 -25.91 -29.60 -11.97
CA ARG A 183 -27.10 -28.71 -11.93
C ARG A 183 -28.41 -29.44 -11.74
N SER A 184 -28.46 -30.71 -12.01
CA SER A 184 -29.62 -31.56 -11.80
C SER A 184 -29.70 -32.13 -10.38
N GLY A 185 -28.73 -31.79 -9.53
CA GLY A 185 -28.60 -32.31 -8.16
C GLY A 185 -27.98 -33.69 -8.08
N ASN A 186 -27.34 -34.21 -9.14
CA ASN A 186 -26.63 -35.48 -9.08
C ASN A 186 -25.22 -35.26 -8.52
N LEU A 187 -24.86 -36.00 -7.46
CA LEU A 187 -23.50 -36.02 -6.94
C LEU A 187 -22.64 -36.97 -7.79
N LEU A 188 -21.57 -36.40 -8.37
CA LEU A 188 -20.59 -37.13 -9.17
C LEU A 188 -19.27 -37.24 -8.41
N PHE A 189 -18.73 -38.46 -8.32
CA PHE A 189 -17.50 -38.78 -7.62
C PHE A 189 -16.45 -39.23 -8.64
N ALA A 190 -15.41 -38.47 -8.81
CA ALA A 190 -14.32 -38.79 -9.73
C ALA A 190 -13.28 -39.67 -9.05
N SER A 191 -13.23 -40.93 -9.47
CA SER A 191 -12.19 -41.87 -9.08
C SER A 191 -10.96 -41.68 -9.97
N ARG A 192 -9.78 -41.84 -9.36
CA ARG A 192 -8.52 -41.72 -10.11
C ARG A 192 -8.44 -42.74 -11.26
N GLU A 193 -8.89 -43.95 -11.06
CA GLU A 193 -8.63 -45.11 -11.94
C GLU A 193 -9.90 -45.78 -12.44
N LYS A 194 -11.01 -45.69 -11.71
CA LYS A 194 -12.28 -46.37 -11.97
C LYS A 194 -13.33 -45.54 -12.69
N GLY A 195 -12.98 -44.34 -13.15
CA GLY A 195 -13.92 -43.43 -13.81
C GLY A 195 -14.75 -42.59 -12.85
N ILE A 196 -16.00 -42.32 -13.21
CA ILE A 196 -16.90 -41.47 -12.43
C ILE A 196 -18.05 -42.31 -11.88
N PHE A 197 -18.43 -42.07 -10.64
CA PHE A 197 -19.60 -42.66 -9.99
C PHE A 197 -20.65 -41.57 -9.75
N SER A 198 -21.92 -41.90 -9.93
CA SER A 198 -23.05 -41.08 -9.49
C SER A 198 -23.63 -41.67 -8.18
N PHE A 199 -24.02 -40.81 -7.24
CA PHE A 199 -24.63 -41.20 -5.99
C PHE A 199 -26.14 -40.94 -6.01
N ARG A 200 -26.92 -41.98 -5.75
CA ARG A 200 -28.38 -41.92 -5.67
C ARG A 200 -28.90 -42.92 -4.62
N ASP A 201 -29.88 -42.53 -3.85
CA ASP A 201 -30.57 -43.38 -2.87
C ASP A 201 -29.63 -44.16 -1.94
N GLY A 202 -28.53 -43.50 -1.50
CA GLY A 202 -27.58 -44.09 -0.60
C GLY A 202 -26.56 -45.05 -1.25
N ARG A 203 -26.52 -45.13 -2.59
CA ARG A 203 -25.62 -46.03 -3.33
C ARG A 203 -24.89 -45.34 -4.47
N PHE A 204 -23.71 -45.90 -4.82
CA PHE A 204 -22.90 -45.45 -5.95
C PHE A 204 -23.15 -46.33 -7.20
N PHE A 205 -23.26 -45.65 -8.34
CA PHE A 205 -23.44 -46.34 -9.63
C PHE A 205 -22.40 -45.78 -10.61
N PRO A 206 -21.78 -46.64 -11.47
CA PRO A 206 -20.91 -46.16 -12.54
C PRO A 206 -21.63 -45.12 -13.39
N TYR A 207 -20.98 -43.98 -13.65
CA TYR A 207 -21.48 -42.94 -14.55
C TYR A 207 -20.74 -43.04 -15.90
N PRO A 208 -21.39 -43.53 -16.96
CA PRO A 208 -20.69 -43.89 -18.19
C PRO A 208 -20.27 -42.63 -18.96
N ILE A 209 -18.98 -42.42 -19.11
CA ILE A 209 -18.39 -41.45 -20.01
C ILE A 209 -17.44 -42.18 -20.97
N THR A 210 -17.75 -42.14 -22.27
CA THR A 210 -16.88 -42.72 -23.28
C THR A 210 -15.61 -41.88 -23.40
N GLY A 211 -14.43 -42.50 -23.75
CA GLY A 211 -13.19 -41.78 -23.96
C GLY A 211 -12.35 -41.46 -22.73
N LEU A 212 -12.72 -42.06 -21.57
CA LEU A 212 -11.88 -42.01 -20.34
C LEU A 212 -10.83 -43.15 -20.32
N ASP A 213 -10.78 -44.00 -21.31
CA ASP A 213 -9.90 -45.17 -21.37
C ASP A 213 -8.44 -44.81 -21.11
N ASN A 214 -7.82 -45.44 -20.13
CA ASN A 214 -6.42 -45.24 -19.74
C ASN A 214 -6.07 -43.80 -19.27
N ARG A 215 -7.05 -43.03 -18.78
CA ARG A 215 -6.86 -41.70 -18.20
C ARG A 215 -7.14 -41.72 -16.70
N HIS A 216 -6.20 -41.18 -15.93
CA HIS A 216 -6.44 -40.93 -14.52
C HIS A 216 -7.17 -39.60 -14.36
N ILE A 217 -8.33 -39.61 -13.70
CA ILE A 217 -9.06 -38.39 -13.39
C ILE A 217 -8.44 -37.77 -12.15
N ILE A 218 -8.13 -36.45 -12.26
CA ILE A 218 -7.46 -35.70 -11.19
C ILE A 218 -8.35 -34.59 -10.64
N ALA A 219 -9.04 -33.88 -11.54
CA ALA A 219 -9.97 -32.78 -11.21
C ALA A 219 -11.26 -32.92 -12.00
N MET A 220 -12.33 -32.37 -11.44
CA MET A 220 -13.64 -32.29 -12.10
C MET A 220 -14.33 -30.99 -11.70
N TYR A 221 -14.94 -30.32 -12.68
CA TYR A 221 -15.63 -29.06 -12.47
C TYR A 221 -16.82 -28.92 -13.44
N GLN A 222 -17.98 -28.47 -12.98
CA GLN A 222 -19.08 -28.08 -13.87
C GLN A 222 -19.15 -26.57 -13.97
N ASP A 223 -19.04 -26.06 -15.21
CA ASP A 223 -19.09 -24.62 -15.44
C ASP A 223 -20.55 -24.07 -15.39
N ARG A 224 -20.67 -22.76 -15.36
CA ARG A 224 -21.98 -22.08 -15.31
C ARG A 224 -22.81 -22.25 -16.58
N GLN A 225 -22.30 -22.86 -17.64
CA GLN A 225 -23.08 -23.22 -18.83
C GLN A 225 -23.61 -24.68 -18.75
N GLY A 226 -23.12 -25.45 -17.77
CA GLY A 226 -23.52 -26.83 -17.56
C GLY A 226 -22.58 -27.84 -18.20
N ASP A 227 -21.48 -27.40 -18.85
CA ASP A 227 -20.48 -28.32 -19.37
C ASP A 227 -19.67 -28.90 -18.21
N LEU A 228 -19.45 -30.22 -18.24
CA LEU A 228 -18.59 -30.91 -17.28
C LEU A 228 -17.14 -30.95 -17.82
N TRP A 229 -16.23 -30.38 -17.06
CA TRP A 229 -14.82 -30.37 -17.34
C TRP A 229 -14.09 -31.39 -16.50
N ILE A 230 -13.25 -32.22 -17.11
CA ILE A 230 -12.54 -33.31 -16.46
C ILE A 230 -11.05 -33.15 -16.73
N GLY A 231 -10.28 -32.88 -15.69
CA GLY A 231 -8.84 -32.83 -15.71
C GLY A 231 -8.24 -34.21 -15.56
N THR A 232 -7.34 -34.57 -16.45
CA THR A 232 -6.70 -35.88 -16.48
C THR A 232 -5.18 -35.78 -16.57
N ASN A 233 -4.50 -36.92 -16.47
CA ASN A 233 -3.06 -37.03 -16.75
C ASN A 233 -2.70 -36.95 -18.26
N LYS A 234 -3.71 -36.81 -19.14
CA LYS A 234 -3.56 -36.77 -20.61
C LYS A 234 -4.39 -35.63 -21.23
N GLY A 235 -4.52 -34.52 -20.54
CA GLY A 235 -5.24 -33.34 -21.00
C GLY A 235 -6.55 -33.07 -20.30
N LEU A 236 -7.27 -32.08 -20.81
CA LEU A 236 -8.56 -31.59 -20.34
C LEU A 236 -9.67 -32.13 -21.25
N LEU A 237 -10.72 -32.66 -20.69
CA LEU A 237 -11.92 -33.09 -21.39
C LEU A 237 -13.08 -32.17 -21.09
N ARG A 238 -13.85 -31.81 -22.10
CA ARG A 238 -15.16 -31.15 -22.00
C ARG A 238 -16.24 -32.15 -22.38
N VAL A 239 -17.18 -32.36 -21.49
CA VAL A 239 -18.35 -33.23 -21.70
C VAL A 239 -19.59 -32.38 -21.71
N ASN A 240 -20.38 -32.46 -22.79
CA ASN A 240 -21.62 -31.75 -22.95
C ASN A 240 -22.61 -32.58 -23.79
N PRO A 241 -23.87 -32.14 -24.00
CA PRO A 241 -24.85 -32.87 -24.81
C PRO A 241 -24.46 -33.15 -26.27
N ARG A 242 -23.47 -32.40 -26.81
CA ARG A 242 -22.96 -32.58 -28.18
C ARG A 242 -21.86 -33.65 -28.28
N GLY A 243 -21.36 -34.13 -27.14
CA GLY A 243 -20.29 -35.13 -27.06
C GLY A 243 -19.10 -34.71 -26.20
N ILE A 244 -17.97 -35.35 -26.42
CA ILE A 244 -16.73 -35.16 -25.68
C ILE A 244 -15.69 -34.51 -26.57
N THR A 245 -15.02 -33.47 -26.07
CA THR A 245 -13.90 -32.80 -26.72
C THR A 245 -12.68 -32.83 -25.81
N SER A 246 -11.50 -33.16 -26.39
CA SER A 246 -10.23 -33.19 -25.65
C SER A 246 -9.34 -32.02 -26.04
N TYR A 247 -8.67 -31.44 -25.05
CA TYR A 247 -7.72 -30.32 -25.17
C TYR A 247 -6.38 -30.75 -24.58
N ASP A 248 -5.31 -30.51 -25.28
CA ASP A 248 -3.92 -30.80 -24.89
C ASP A 248 -2.98 -29.60 -25.17
N SER A 249 -1.69 -29.81 -25.13
CA SER A 249 -0.69 -28.76 -25.36
C SER A 249 -0.73 -28.22 -26.79
N ARG A 250 -1.23 -28.98 -27.77
CA ARG A 250 -1.38 -28.56 -29.19
C ARG A 250 -2.49 -27.52 -29.35
N GLN A 251 -3.48 -27.48 -28.46
CA GLN A 251 -4.51 -26.45 -28.43
C GLN A 251 -4.18 -25.32 -27.46
N GLY A 252 -2.96 -25.25 -26.91
CA GLY A 252 -2.50 -24.16 -26.06
C GLY A 252 -2.59 -24.39 -24.55
N LEU A 253 -2.87 -25.61 -24.11
CA LEU A 253 -2.78 -25.96 -22.69
C LEU A 253 -1.30 -25.97 -22.24
N SER A 254 -1.00 -25.43 -21.07
CA SER A 254 0.37 -25.32 -20.56
C SER A 254 1.06 -26.66 -20.32
N HIS A 255 0.28 -27.70 -19.99
CA HIS A 255 0.73 -29.08 -19.83
C HIS A 255 -0.46 -30.05 -19.83
N GLU A 256 -0.23 -31.30 -20.19
CA GLU A 256 -1.27 -32.31 -20.29
C GLU A 256 -1.75 -32.86 -18.93
N TYR A 257 -0.94 -32.76 -17.88
CA TYR A 257 -1.34 -33.18 -16.54
C TYR A 257 -2.10 -32.06 -15.84
N VAL A 258 -3.43 -32.14 -15.84
CA VAL A 258 -4.34 -31.13 -15.26
C VAL A 258 -4.60 -31.46 -13.79
N ILE A 259 -4.34 -30.49 -12.89
CA ILE A 259 -4.41 -30.68 -11.43
C ILE A 259 -5.69 -30.07 -10.85
N VAL A 260 -6.06 -28.87 -11.32
CA VAL A 260 -7.19 -28.12 -10.78
C VAL A 260 -7.89 -27.33 -11.89
N ILE A 261 -9.21 -27.19 -11.75
CA ILE A 261 -10.06 -26.43 -12.69
C ILE A 261 -11.00 -25.57 -11.86
N THR A 262 -11.16 -24.31 -12.25
CA THR A 262 -12.14 -23.39 -11.64
C THR A 262 -12.64 -22.38 -12.67
N GLU A 263 -13.81 -21.79 -12.44
CA GLU A 263 -14.40 -20.71 -13.25
C GLU A 263 -14.52 -19.46 -12.39
N ASP A 264 -13.96 -18.33 -12.88
CA ASP A 264 -14.09 -17.06 -12.19
C ASP A 264 -15.45 -16.39 -12.42
N SER A 265 -15.70 -15.26 -11.78
CA SER A 265 -16.94 -14.52 -11.89
C SER A 265 -17.21 -13.94 -13.28
N GLU A 266 -16.17 -13.71 -14.08
CA GLU A 266 -16.25 -13.24 -15.48
C GLU A 266 -16.36 -14.39 -16.48
N ARG A 267 -16.52 -15.63 -16.00
CA ARG A 267 -16.65 -16.87 -16.78
C ARG A 267 -15.39 -17.28 -17.55
N ASN A 268 -14.22 -16.84 -17.09
CA ASN A 268 -12.96 -17.44 -17.55
C ASN A 268 -12.83 -18.80 -16.87
N LEU A 269 -12.61 -19.86 -17.65
CA LEU A 269 -12.26 -21.17 -17.10
C LEU A 269 -10.75 -21.26 -16.97
N TRP A 270 -10.29 -21.44 -15.74
CA TRP A 270 -8.89 -21.53 -15.37
C TRP A 270 -8.49 -22.98 -15.13
N VAL A 271 -7.33 -23.37 -15.68
CA VAL A 271 -6.81 -24.74 -15.63
C VAL A 271 -5.39 -24.72 -15.12
N GLY A 272 -5.19 -25.24 -13.91
CA GLY A 272 -3.88 -25.43 -13.32
C GLY A 272 -3.28 -26.77 -13.70
N THR A 273 -2.00 -26.76 -14.09
CA THR A 273 -1.27 -27.94 -14.57
C THR A 273 0.07 -28.11 -13.88
N LEU A 274 0.81 -29.18 -14.19
CA LEU A 274 2.19 -29.38 -13.72
C LEU A 274 3.19 -28.33 -14.20
N LYS A 275 2.89 -27.59 -15.29
CA LYS A 275 3.84 -26.64 -15.88
C LYS A 275 3.21 -25.28 -16.17
N GLY A 276 2.21 -24.86 -15.38
CA GLY A 276 1.65 -23.52 -15.45
C GLY A 276 0.15 -23.46 -15.41
N LEU A 277 -0.34 -22.26 -15.64
CA LEU A 277 -1.74 -21.89 -15.67
C LEU A 277 -2.20 -21.65 -17.10
N SER A 278 -3.37 -22.17 -17.44
CA SER A 278 -4.03 -21.92 -18.72
C SER A 278 -5.42 -21.34 -18.49
N ARG A 279 -5.87 -20.50 -19.41
CA ARG A 279 -7.24 -20.02 -19.50
C ARG A 279 -7.91 -20.60 -20.76
N VAL A 280 -9.09 -21.13 -20.60
CA VAL A 280 -9.91 -21.60 -21.71
C VAL A 280 -10.80 -20.48 -22.20
N ASN A 281 -10.54 -20.01 -23.42
CA ASN A 281 -11.27 -18.92 -24.05
C ASN A 281 -12.34 -19.43 -24.97
N ARG A 282 -13.57 -18.94 -24.80
CA ARG A 282 -14.67 -19.18 -25.74
C ARG A 282 -14.80 -18.00 -26.71
N LYS A 283 -14.52 -18.25 -27.99
CA LYS A 283 -14.67 -17.24 -29.02
C LYS A 283 -16.15 -17.04 -29.38
N SER A 284 -16.47 -15.90 -29.97
CA SER A 284 -17.83 -15.55 -30.40
C SER A 284 -18.42 -16.53 -31.43
N ASP A 285 -17.59 -17.23 -32.19
CA ASP A 285 -17.96 -18.29 -33.15
C ASP A 285 -18.26 -19.65 -32.48
N GLY A 286 -18.13 -19.73 -31.13
CA GLY A 286 -18.31 -20.96 -30.35
C GLY A 286 -17.11 -21.88 -30.33
N THR A 287 -15.99 -21.52 -31.00
CA THR A 287 -14.75 -22.25 -30.90
C THR A 287 -14.08 -22.00 -29.54
N ILE A 288 -13.37 -23.02 -29.04
CA ILE A 288 -12.63 -22.95 -27.79
C ILE A 288 -11.14 -23.02 -28.10
N GLY A 289 -10.38 -22.08 -27.55
CA GLY A 289 -8.93 -22.09 -27.53
C GLY A 289 -8.41 -22.02 -26.10
N CYS A 290 -7.19 -22.46 -25.90
CA CYS A 290 -6.49 -22.28 -24.62
C CYS A 290 -5.38 -21.23 -24.79
N GLU A 291 -5.20 -20.40 -23.78
CA GLU A 291 -4.09 -19.44 -23.68
C GLU A 291 -3.36 -19.70 -22.38
N SER A 292 -2.04 -19.79 -22.42
CA SER A 292 -1.22 -20.12 -21.26
C SER A 292 -0.39 -18.94 -20.77
N LEU A 293 -0.22 -18.83 -19.46
CA LEU A 293 0.71 -17.88 -18.86
C LEU A 293 2.16 -18.25 -19.22
N ALA A 294 2.97 -17.26 -19.62
CA ALA A 294 4.34 -17.48 -20.08
C ALA A 294 5.34 -17.92 -18.99
N LYS A 295 4.87 -18.21 -17.76
CA LYS A 295 5.68 -18.70 -16.64
C LYS A 295 5.36 -20.16 -16.34
N SER A 296 6.39 -20.96 -16.07
CA SER A 296 6.26 -22.38 -15.73
C SER A 296 6.39 -22.60 -14.22
N PHE A 297 5.35 -23.18 -13.61
CA PHE A 297 5.28 -23.60 -12.22
C PHE A 297 4.15 -24.64 -12.05
N THR A 298 4.23 -25.50 -11.07
CA THR A 298 3.15 -26.46 -10.77
C THR A 298 2.04 -25.72 -10.02
N VAL A 299 0.79 -25.88 -10.48
CA VAL A 299 -0.40 -25.28 -9.85
C VAL A 299 -1.15 -26.33 -9.06
N PHE A 300 -1.32 -26.14 -7.73
CA PHE A 300 -2.07 -27.03 -6.87
C PHE A 300 -3.49 -26.55 -6.58
N SER A 301 -3.68 -25.24 -6.44
CA SER A 301 -4.98 -24.64 -6.13
C SER A 301 -5.22 -23.36 -6.86
N LEU A 302 -6.50 -23.06 -7.11
CA LEU A 302 -7.00 -21.84 -7.72
C LEU A 302 -8.19 -21.33 -6.91
N PHE A 303 -8.19 -20.04 -6.59
CA PHE A 303 -9.26 -19.42 -5.81
C PHE A 303 -9.50 -17.98 -6.25
N GLU A 304 -10.76 -17.61 -6.53
CA GLU A 304 -11.15 -16.21 -6.76
C GLU A 304 -11.57 -15.55 -5.46
N ASP A 305 -10.91 -14.46 -5.06
CA ASP A 305 -11.26 -13.73 -3.85
C ASP A 305 -12.50 -12.82 -4.03
N ARG A 306 -12.94 -12.20 -2.95
CA ARG A 306 -14.09 -11.28 -2.95
C ARG A 306 -13.86 -10.03 -3.81
N GLU A 307 -12.60 -9.61 -3.99
CA GLU A 307 -12.18 -8.48 -4.81
C GLU A 307 -11.89 -8.88 -6.27
N LYS A 308 -12.17 -10.15 -6.64
CA LYS A 308 -12.08 -10.71 -7.99
C LYS A 308 -10.67 -10.90 -8.52
N SER A 309 -9.70 -11.04 -7.62
CA SER A 309 -8.37 -11.51 -7.96
C SER A 309 -8.32 -13.04 -7.99
N LEU A 310 -7.57 -13.63 -8.89
CA LEU A 310 -7.32 -15.06 -8.94
C LEU A 310 -6.05 -15.40 -8.19
N TRP A 311 -6.19 -16.17 -7.12
CA TRP A 311 -5.09 -16.70 -6.33
C TRP A 311 -4.68 -18.07 -6.82
N ILE A 312 -3.37 -18.32 -6.83
CA ILE A 312 -2.75 -19.53 -7.39
C ILE A 312 -1.79 -20.10 -6.34
N GLY A 313 -2.13 -21.26 -5.80
CA GLY A 313 -1.24 -22.02 -4.93
C GLY A 313 -0.31 -22.90 -5.78
N THR A 314 0.99 -22.82 -5.52
CA THR A 314 2.00 -23.52 -6.30
C THR A 314 2.83 -24.50 -5.46
N GLU A 315 3.55 -25.38 -6.13
CA GLU A 315 4.45 -26.34 -5.49
C GLU A 315 5.69 -25.66 -4.86
N ASN A 316 6.37 -24.77 -5.62
CA ASN A 316 7.67 -24.22 -5.22
C ASN A 316 7.78 -22.70 -5.41
N SER A 317 6.79 -22.08 -6.06
CA SER A 317 6.79 -20.63 -6.34
C SER A 317 6.01 -19.81 -5.32
N GLY A 318 5.57 -20.42 -4.23
CA GLY A 318 4.78 -19.78 -3.20
C GLY A 318 3.33 -19.52 -3.63
N LEU A 319 2.79 -18.44 -3.13
CA LEU A 319 1.47 -17.93 -3.43
C LEU A 319 1.58 -16.89 -4.55
N LEU A 320 0.80 -17.09 -5.62
CA LEU A 320 0.71 -16.13 -6.71
C LEU A 320 -0.69 -15.52 -6.77
N ARG A 321 -0.79 -14.31 -7.30
CA ARG A 321 -2.07 -13.63 -7.56
C ARG A 321 -2.09 -13.01 -8.93
N LEU A 322 -3.11 -13.30 -9.73
CA LEU A 322 -3.45 -12.55 -10.93
C LEU A 322 -4.52 -11.52 -10.62
N LYS A 323 -4.29 -10.28 -11.01
CA LYS A 323 -5.26 -9.20 -10.94
C LYS A 323 -5.25 -8.38 -12.23
N ASP A 324 -6.36 -7.70 -12.50
CA ASP A 324 -6.41 -6.82 -13.65
C ASP A 324 -5.57 -5.56 -13.42
N SER A 325 -4.91 -5.12 -14.46
CA SER A 325 -4.09 -3.92 -14.47
C SER A 325 -4.92 -2.71 -14.86
N LYS A 326 -4.86 -1.64 -14.07
CA LYS A 326 -5.45 -0.34 -14.41
C LYS A 326 -4.65 0.36 -15.52
N PHE A 327 -3.35 0.03 -15.63
CA PHE A 327 -2.48 0.55 -16.69
C PHE A 327 -2.15 -0.55 -17.70
N THR A 328 -2.00 -0.13 -18.93
CA THR A 328 -1.40 -0.97 -19.97
C THR A 328 -0.05 -0.39 -20.36
N SER A 329 0.92 -1.26 -20.56
CA SER A 329 2.24 -0.85 -21.04
C SER A 329 2.21 -0.66 -22.54
N PHE A 330 2.81 0.41 -23.03
CA PHE A 330 3.06 0.55 -24.47
C PHE A 330 4.14 -0.44 -24.90
N ALA A 331 3.78 -1.33 -25.81
CA ALA A 331 4.69 -2.36 -26.29
C ALA A 331 5.73 -1.76 -27.23
N LEU A 332 6.90 -1.43 -26.72
CA LEU A 332 8.05 -1.11 -27.55
C LEU A 332 8.56 -2.38 -28.23
N PRO A 333 8.93 -2.33 -29.53
CA PRO A 333 9.60 -3.43 -30.20
C PRO A 333 10.86 -3.88 -29.43
N PRO A 334 11.24 -5.16 -29.45
CA PRO A 334 12.37 -5.68 -28.64
C PRO A 334 13.67 -4.88 -28.77
N ARG A 335 13.96 -4.39 -30.01
CA ARG A 335 15.13 -3.54 -30.28
C ARG A 335 15.11 -2.14 -29.63
N LEU A 336 13.97 -1.71 -29.09
CA LEU A 336 13.79 -0.41 -28.43
C LEU A 336 13.54 -0.54 -26.93
N GLN A 337 13.54 -1.74 -26.37
CA GLN A 337 13.27 -1.95 -24.93
C GLN A 337 14.38 -1.38 -24.03
N GLU A 338 15.57 -1.18 -24.55
CA GLU A 338 16.69 -0.53 -23.84
C GLU A 338 16.70 1.00 -23.99
N GLU A 339 15.82 1.56 -24.83
CA GLU A 339 15.74 3.00 -25.02
C GLU A 339 15.00 3.68 -23.85
N ILE A 340 15.66 4.66 -23.27
CA ILE A 340 15.03 5.51 -22.26
C ILE A 340 14.23 6.61 -22.97
N ILE A 341 12.92 6.52 -22.88
CA ILE A 341 12.01 7.50 -23.46
C ILE A 341 12.03 8.78 -22.62
N SER A 342 12.08 9.93 -23.29
CA SER A 342 12.16 11.24 -22.62
C SER A 342 11.01 12.17 -22.96
N SER A 343 10.42 12.07 -24.16
CA SER A 343 9.34 12.98 -24.59
C SER A 343 8.32 12.27 -25.45
N ILE A 344 7.09 12.77 -25.44
CA ILE A 344 5.97 12.24 -26.23
C ILE A 344 5.14 13.39 -26.80
N PHE A 345 4.67 13.25 -28.03
CA PHE A 345 3.87 14.26 -28.74
C PHE A 345 2.90 13.63 -29.73
N SER A 346 1.68 14.15 -29.80
CA SER A 346 0.69 13.77 -30.80
C SER A 346 -0.18 15.00 -31.15
N ASP A 347 -0.25 15.36 -32.41
CA ASP A 347 -1.11 16.44 -32.93
C ASP A 347 -2.04 15.97 -34.04
N ARG A 348 -1.78 14.78 -34.60
CA ARG A 348 -2.59 14.14 -35.66
C ARG A 348 -3.22 12.85 -35.15
N PRO A 349 -4.46 12.55 -35.52
CA PRO A 349 -5.11 11.30 -35.15
C PRO A 349 -4.25 10.10 -35.56
N GLY A 350 -3.96 9.25 -34.61
CA GLY A 350 -3.21 8.02 -34.81
C GLY A 350 -1.68 8.15 -34.87
N ASP A 351 -1.11 9.34 -35.08
CA ASP A 351 0.34 9.54 -35.09
C ASP A 351 0.85 9.94 -33.70
N THR A 352 1.83 9.22 -33.19
CA THR A 352 2.51 9.51 -31.93
C THR A 352 4.01 9.57 -32.15
N TRP A 353 4.63 10.70 -31.84
CA TRP A 353 6.05 10.91 -31.86
C TRP A 353 6.66 10.68 -30.48
N ILE A 354 7.72 9.92 -30.41
CA ILE A 354 8.41 9.59 -29.17
C ILE A 354 9.89 9.92 -29.33
N GLY A 355 10.42 10.70 -28.39
CA GLY A 355 11.84 11.05 -28.30
C GLY A 355 12.54 10.25 -27.21
N SER A 356 13.80 9.86 -27.44
CA SER A 356 14.63 9.17 -26.43
C SER A 356 15.77 10.03 -25.88
N LEU A 357 16.32 9.63 -24.73
CA LEU A 357 17.54 10.22 -24.18
C LEU A 357 18.77 9.93 -25.05
N GLY A 358 18.74 8.87 -25.85
CA GLY A 358 19.78 8.56 -26.84
C GLY A 358 19.77 9.46 -28.08
N GLY A 359 18.77 10.35 -28.23
CA GLY A 359 18.63 11.28 -29.35
C GLY A 359 17.89 10.72 -30.56
N ARG A 360 17.24 9.57 -30.42
CA ARG A 360 16.42 8.94 -31.47
C ARG A 360 14.99 9.46 -31.40
N LEU A 361 14.37 9.55 -32.58
CA LEU A 361 12.96 9.95 -32.74
C LEU A 361 12.21 8.81 -33.41
N PHE A 362 11.08 8.43 -32.82
CA PHE A 362 10.23 7.34 -33.29
C PHE A 362 8.86 7.86 -33.69
N LEU A 363 8.34 7.42 -34.84
CA LEU A 363 6.95 7.62 -35.22
C LEU A 363 6.18 6.30 -35.06
N PHE A 364 5.15 6.34 -34.25
CA PHE A 364 4.15 5.30 -34.14
C PHE A 364 2.85 5.76 -34.81
N ARG A 365 2.20 4.83 -35.52
CA ARG A 365 0.86 5.01 -36.09
C ARG A 365 -0.01 3.83 -35.66
N GLU A 366 -1.15 4.13 -35.07
CA GLU A 366 -2.05 3.11 -34.48
C GLU A 366 -1.29 2.09 -33.61
N ASN A 367 -0.40 2.61 -32.77
CA ASN A 367 0.47 1.86 -31.84
C ASN A 367 1.49 0.91 -32.54
N ARG A 368 1.74 1.10 -33.83
CA ARG A 368 2.79 0.37 -34.58
C ARG A 368 3.93 1.30 -34.94
N LEU A 369 5.17 0.86 -34.72
CA LEU A 369 6.35 1.60 -35.14
C LEU A 369 6.40 1.69 -36.67
N VAL A 370 6.33 2.92 -37.20
CA VAL A 370 6.39 3.20 -38.65
C VAL A 370 7.77 3.64 -39.07
N GLU A 371 8.41 4.51 -38.25
CA GLU A 371 9.68 5.14 -38.62
C GLU A 371 10.58 5.28 -37.38
N THR A 372 11.88 5.05 -37.58
CA THR A 372 12.94 5.38 -36.64
C THR A 372 13.88 6.37 -37.32
N ILE A 373 14.08 7.52 -36.69
CA ILE A 373 14.93 8.58 -37.20
C ILE A 373 16.08 8.80 -36.24
N GLU A 374 17.28 8.85 -36.74
CA GLU A 374 18.48 9.28 -36.03
C GLU A 374 18.87 10.69 -36.54
N PRO A 375 18.41 11.77 -35.90
CA PRO A 375 18.70 13.11 -36.39
C PRO A 375 20.20 13.38 -36.39
N PRO A 376 20.78 13.88 -37.50
CA PRO A 376 22.20 14.21 -37.54
C PRO A 376 22.58 15.18 -36.40
N GLY A 377 23.64 14.83 -35.70
CA GLY A 377 24.14 15.64 -34.56
C GLY A 377 23.45 15.41 -33.23
N LEU A 378 22.41 14.56 -33.11
CA LEU A 378 21.72 14.29 -31.85
C LEU A 378 22.15 12.99 -31.14
N SER A 379 23.02 12.18 -31.73
CA SER A 379 23.49 10.96 -31.06
C SER A 379 23.98 11.26 -29.63
N GLY A 380 23.46 10.52 -28.65
CA GLY A 380 23.75 10.71 -27.22
C GLY A 380 23.19 11.99 -26.59
N THR A 381 22.28 12.70 -27.26
CA THR A 381 21.66 13.95 -26.74
C THR A 381 20.15 13.79 -26.66
N GLY A 382 19.59 13.80 -25.45
CA GLY A 382 18.17 13.56 -25.23
C GLY A 382 17.25 14.58 -25.92
N ILE A 383 16.13 14.07 -26.45
CA ILE A 383 15.05 14.91 -27.02
C ILE A 383 14.06 15.22 -25.89
N SER A 384 14.10 16.44 -25.37
CA SER A 384 13.30 16.90 -24.21
C SER A 384 11.89 17.33 -24.57
N ALA A 385 11.67 17.82 -25.80
CA ALA A 385 10.37 18.33 -26.24
C ALA A 385 10.18 18.12 -27.76
N ILE A 386 8.93 17.90 -28.16
CA ILE A 386 8.54 17.78 -29.57
C ILE A 386 7.33 18.65 -29.82
N ALA A 387 7.34 19.44 -30.90
CA ALA A 387 6.20 20.25 -31.33
C ALA A 387 6.14 20.33 -32.87
N ARG A 388 5.07 20.86 -33.40
CA ARG A 388 4.89 21.10 -34.83
C ARG A 388 4.51 22.56 -35.12
N ASP A 389 5.11 23.17 -36.14
CA ASP A 389 4.75 24.48 -36.60
C ASP A 389 3.52 24.46 -37.56
N ASN A 390 3.08 25.65 -37.99
CA ASN A 390 1.94 25.78 -38.90
C ASN A 390 2.23 25.23 -40.33
N GLU A 391 3.51 25.15 -40.70
CA GLU A 391 3.95 24.60 -41.99
C GLU A 391 4.01 23.06 -41.95
N GLY A 392 3.85 22.45 -40.78
CA GLY A 392 3.89 20.99 -40.58
C GLY A 392 5.30 20.46 -40.28
N ASN A 393 6.31 21.29 -40.08
CA ASN A 393 7.65 20.87 -39.69
C ASN A 393 7.67 20.46 -38.22
N LEU A 394 8.44 19.43 -37.88
CA LEU A 394 8.69 19.07 -36.48
C LEU A 394 9.83 19.86 -35.89
N TRP A 395 9.64 20.25 -34.63
CA TRP A 395 10.63 20.93 -33.81
C TRP A 395 10.98 20.06 -32.61
N LEU A 396 12.28 19.86 -32.43
CA LEU A 396 12.84 18.99 -31.38
C LEU A 396 13.65 19.86 -30.41
N GLY A 397 13.20 20.02 -29.19
CA GLY A 397 13.98 20.56 -28.08
C GLY A 397 14.97 19.53 -27.56
N THR A 398 16.18 19.93 -27.20
CA THR A 398 17.21 19.00 -26.78
C THR A 398 17.87 19.38 -25.46
N ILE A 399 18.50 18.38 -24.86
CA ILE A 399 19.25 18.51 -23.62
C ILE A 399 20.68 18.97 -23.95
N GLY A 400 20.84 20.30 -24.19
CA GLY A 400 22.14 20.97 -24.35
C GLY A 400 22.60 21.24 -25.81
N LYS A 401 21.81 20.89 -26.83
CA LYS A 401 22.15 21.23 -28.24
C LYS A 401 21.16 22.20 -28.92
N GLY A 402 20.34 22.87 -28.13
CA GLY A 402 19.34 23.82 -28.65
C GLY A 402 18.13 23.12 -29.26
N VAL A 403 17.65 23.67 -30.36
CA VAL A 403 16.43 23.19 -31.05
C VAL A 403 16.77 22.75 -32.46
N PHE A 404 16.17 21.67 -32.92
CA PHE A 404 16.28 21.15 -34.28
C PHE A 404 14.92 21.26 -34.98
N GLN A 405 14.90 21.86 -36.18
CA GLN A 405 13.75 21.83 -37.07
C GLN A 405 13.94 20.71 -38.10
N LYS A 406 13.01 19.78 -38.15
CA LYS A 406 12.93 18.75 -39.22
C LYS A 406 12.02 19.28 -40.32
N LYS A 407 12.62 19.60 -41.49
CA LYS A 407 11.90 19.99 -42.70
C LYS A 407 12.12 18.93 -43.75
N ASN A 408 11.09 18.15 -44.06
CA ASN A 408 11.20 16.93 -44.87
C ASN A 408 12.25 15.95 -44.30
N THR A 409 13.35 15.70 -44.99
CA THR A 409 14.48 14.89 -44.56
C THR A 409 15.62 15.68 -43.91
N ALA A 410 15.61 17.00 -44.02
CA ALA A 410 16.67 17.85 -43.52
C ALA A 410 16.44 18.30 -42.08
N PHE A 411 17.53 18.48 -41.33
CA PHE A 411 17.51 19.02 -39.97
C PHE A 411 18.30 20.34 -39.94
N VAL A 412 17.70 21.39 -39.38
CA VAL A 412 18.34 22.67 -39.15
C VAL A 412 18.43 22.90 -37.65
N GLN A 413 19.62 23.21 -37.15
CA GLN A 413 19.88 23.47 -35.75
C GLN A 413 19.82 24.95 -35.42
N PHE A 414 19.24 25.26 -34.25
CA PHE A 414 19.21 26.61 -33.65
C PHE A 414 19.81 26.53 -32.25
N THR A 415 20.75 27.39 -31.95
CA THR A 415 21.48 27.45 -30.67
C THR A 415 21.47 28.88 -30.11
N THR A 416 22.21 29.09 -29.04
CA THR A 416 22.46 30.46 -28.52
C THR A 416 23.10 31.40 -29.53
N ARG A 417 23.76 30.86 -30.58
CA ARG A 417 24.33 31.65 -31.68
C ARG A 417 23.25 32.25 -32.58
N GLU A 418 22.15 31.54 -32.76
CA GLU A 418 20.99 31.99 -33.55
C GLU A 418 19.98 32.75 -32.67
N GLY A 419 20.28 33.00 -31.39
CA GLY A 419 19.48 33.85 -30.49
C GLY A 419 18.65 33.07 -29.45
N LEU A 420 18.87 31.80 -29.24
CA LEU A 420 18.24 31.10 -28.11
C LEU A 420 18.80 31.59 -26.77
N ALA A 421 17.97 31.63 -25.73
CA ALA A 421 18.39 31.98 -24.37
C ALA A 421 19.34 30.96 -23.76
N ASP A 422 19.14 29.69 -24.08
CA ASP A 422 19.97 28.56 -23.65
C ASP A 422 19.81 27.38 -24.61
N ASN A 423 20.83 26.52 -24.68
CA ASN A 423 20.80 25.30 -25.49
C ASN A 423 20.08 24.12 -24.79
N LEU A 424 19.80 24.21 -23.50
CA LEU A 424 19.00 23.24 -22.78
C LEU A 424 17.53 23.65 -22.83
N VAL A 425 16.73 22.95 -23.63
CA VAL A 425 15.32 23.26 -23.90
C VAL A 425 14.44 22.33 -23.10
N THR A 426 13.50 22.88 -22.32
CA THR A 426 12.60 22.09 -21.45
C THR A 426 11.24 21.82 -22.10
N SER A 427 10.72 22.79 -22.86
CA SER A 427 9.44 22.65 -23.55
C SER A 427 9.38 23.54 -24.81
N ILE A 428 8.47 23.20 -25.73
CA ILE A 428 8.16 23.98 -26.93
C ILE A 428 6.65 24.20 -26.96
N TYR A 429 6.25 25.47 -27.06
CA TYR A 429 4.85 25.87 -27.14
C TYR A 429 4.60 26.68 -28.43
N ARG A 430 3.50 26.39 -29.14
CA ARG A 430 3.05 27.17 -30.28
C ARG A 430 1.85 28.00 -29.88
N ASP A 431 1.98 29.33 -29.98
CA ASP A 431 0.89 30.26 -29.72
C ASP A 431 -0.14 30.31 -30.86
N ASN A 432 -1.26 30.93 -30.64
CA ASN A 432 -2.33 31.07 -31.63
C ASN A 432 -1.98 32.02 -32.81
N HIS A 433 -0.89 32.77 -32.71
CA HIS A 433 -0.33 33.54 -33.83
C HIS A 433 0.63 32.68 -34.68
N GLY A 434 0.96 31.46 -34.23
CA GLY A 434 1.89 30.56 -34.91
C GLY A 434 3.34 30.73 -34.48
N ASN A 435 3.65 31.61 -33.54
CA ASN A 435 5.00 31.76 -33.03
C ASN A 435 5.36 30.55 -32.16
N LEU A 436 6.63 30.17 -32.19
CA LEU A 436 7.16 29.08 -31.36
C LEU A 436 7.91 29.67 -30.17
N TRP A 437 7.49 29.27 -28.99
CA TRP A 437 8.09 29.62 -27.72
C TRP A 437 8.92 28.43 -27.21
N PHE A 438 10.19 28.68 -26.90
CA PHE A 438 11.13 27.70 -26.40
C PHE A 438 11.44 28.01 -24.93
N SER A 439 10.98 27.15 -24.02
CA SER A 439 11.36 27.21 -22.59
C SER A 439 12.77 26.66 -22.44
N THR A 440 13.62 27.31 -21.66
CA THR A 440 15.01 26.90 -21.45
C THR A 440 15.43 27.04 -20.00
N PHE A 441 16.63 26.55 -19.67
CA PHE A 441 17.22 26.69 -18.33
C PHE A 441 17.69 28.11 -17.99
N ASN A 442 17.70 29.04 -18.97
CA ASN A 442 18.09 30.40 -18.71
C ASN A 442 17.16 31.41 -19.43
N GLY A 443 15.87 31.22 -19.31
CA GLY A 443 14.83 32.07 -19.87
C GLY A 443 14.00 31.40 -20.95
N VAL A 444 13.34 32.24 -21.77
CA VAL A 444 12.47 31.82 -22.87
C VAL A 444 12.92 32.47 -24.15
N SER A 445 12.80 31.77 -25.28
CA SER A 445 13.00 32.37 -26.61
C SER A 445 11.73 32.23 -27.43
N VAL A 446 11.40 33.25 -28.20
CA VAL A 446 10.28 33.22 -29.14
C VAL A 446 10.79 33.34 -30.55
N ARG A 447 10.43 32.40 -31.42
CA ARG A 447 10.64 32.47 -32.87
C ARG A 447 9.35 32.93 -33.49
N TYR A 448 9.39 34.13 -34.12
CA TYR A 448 8.28 34.71 -34.84
C TYR A 448 8.11 34.08 -36.21
N ASN A 449 6.94 34.30 -36.84
CA ASN A 449 6.64 33.74 -38.18
C ASN A 449 7.59 34.30 -39.29
N ASP A 450 8.21 35.46 -39.09
CA ASP A 450 9.22 36.00 -39.97
C ASP A 450 10.60 35.34 -39.85
N GLY A 451 10.72 34.38 -38.92
CA GLY A 451 11.94 33.65 -38.66
C GLY A 451 12.86 34.27 -37.59
N THR A 452 12.58 35.47 -37.14
CA THR A 452 13.39 36.16 -36.10
C THR A 452 13.25 35.43 -34.75
N ILE A 453 14.35 35.32 -33.98
CA ILE A 453 14.36 34.77 -32.63
C ILE A 453 14.69 35.90 -31.64
N LYS A 454 13.88 36.04 -30.60
CA LYS A 454 14.13 36.91 -29.47
C LYS A 454 14.08 36.16 -28.17
N SER A 455 15.02 36.44 -27.28
CA SER A 455 15.09 35.87 -25.96
C SER A 455 14.66 36.83 -24.88
N PHE A 456 14.12 36.31 -23.81
CA PHE A 456 13.61 37.01 -22.66
C PHE A 456 14.05 36.27 -21.38
N GLN A 457 14.83 36.95 -20.55
CA GLN A 457 15.49 36.39 -19.37
C GLN A 457 15.06 37.06 -18.06
N SER A 458 15.59 36.66 -16.95
CA SER A 458 15.26 37.22 -15.62
C SER A 458 15.62 38.71 -15.54
N GLY A 459 16.67 39.15 -16.22
CA GLY A 459 17.02 40.59 -16.37
C GLY A 459 15.99 41.41 -17.13
N ASP A 460 15.19 40.76 -17.96
CA ASP A 460 14.14 41.42 -18.76
C ASP A 460 12.76 41.34 -18.07
N GLY A 461 12.67 40.78 -16.86
CA GLY A 461 11.45 40.70 -16.06
C GLY A 461 10.78 39.30 -15.97
N LEU A 462 11.50 38.23 -16.24
CA LEU A 462 10.99 36.87 -15.87
C LEU A 462 11.09 36.65 -14.37
N SER A 463 10.12 35.90 -13.81
CA SER A 463 10.09 35.55 -12.40
C SER A 463 11.21 34.59 -11.97
N GLY A 464 11.82 33.87 -12.91
CA GLY A 464 12.86 32.89 -12.65
C GLY A 464 13.75 32.63 -13.86
N LYS A 465 14.78 31.77 -13.70
CA LYS A 465 15.71 31.40 -14.78
C LYS A 465 15.25 30.16 -15.52
N VAL A 466 14.90 29.11 -14.78
CA VAL A 466 14.47 27.85 -15.38
C VAL A 466 13.00 27.93 -15.72
N VAL A 467 12.70 27.99 -17.01
CA VAL A 467 11.32 28.03 -17.51
C VAL A 467 10.84 26.60 -17.76
N ASN A 468 9.73 26.22 -17.10
CA ASN A 468 9.19 24.86 -17.12
C ASN A 468 8.08 24.67 -18.16
N ASN A 469 7.17 25.64 -18.26
CA ASN A 469 5.99 25.55 -19.12
C ASN A 469 5.54 26.93 -19.60
N ILE A 470 4.93 26.99 -20.78
CA ILE A 470 4.30 28.18 -21.36
C ILE A 470 2.87 27.82 -21.75
N TYR A 471 1.95 28.73 -21.47
CA TYR A 471 0.54 28.62 -21.78
C TYR A 471 -0.02 29.95 -22.27
N GLU A 472 -0.85 29.91 -23.30
CA GLU A 472 -1.61 31.09 -23.78
C GLU A 472 -3.04 31.02 -23.29
N ASP A 473 -3.51 32.02 -22.54
CA ASP A 473 -4.89 32.06 -22.05
C ASP A 473 -5.89 32.50 -23.12
N LYS A 474 -7.19 32.38 -22.83
CA LYS A 474 -8.27 32.81 -23.74
C LYS A 474 -8.23 34.32 -24.09
N SER A 475 -7.57 35.13 -23.27
CA SER A 475 -7.36 36.54 -23.47
C SER A 475 -6.07 36.86 -24.24
N ARG A 476 -5.38 35.82 -24.76
CA ARG A 476 -4.12 35.94 -25.51
C ARG A 476 -2.92 36.43 -24.67
N ASN A 477 -2.98 36.29 -23.36
CA ASN A 477 -1.82 36.50 -22.53
C ASN A 477 -0.96 35.23 -22.49
N ILE A 478 0.36 35.41 -22.52
CA ILE A 478 1.31 34.31 -22.37
C ILE A 478 1.71 34.20 -20.90
N TRP A 479 1.42 33.05 -20.35
CA TRP A 479 1.77 32.66 -19.00
C TRP A 479 3.03 31.78 -19.02
N ILE A 480 4.03 32.15 -18.24
CA ILE A 480 5.34 31.51 -18.20
C ILE A 480 5.56 31.00 -16.76
N ALA A 481 5.55 29.67 -16.59
CA ALA A 481 5.87 29.02 -15.33
C ALA A 481 7.38 28.82 -15.20
N ALA A 482 7.95 29.29 -14.10
CA ALA A 482 9.39 29.26 -13.86
C ALA A 482 9.70 28.74 -12.42
N ASP A 483 10.97 28.52 -12.15
CA ASP A 483 11.48 28.05 -10.85
C ASP A 483 11.23 29.01 -9.68
N GLN A 484 10.92 30.32 -9.97
CA GLN A 484 10.65 31.33 -8.95
C GLN A 484 9.26 31.97 -9.10
N GLY A 485 8.31 31.31 -9.78
CA GLY A 485 6.95 31.81 -9.93
C GLY A 485 6.44 31.85 -11.35
N ILE A 486 5.43 32.66 -11.58
CA ILE A 486 4.77 32.82 -12.89
C ILE A 486 4.91 34.24 -13.34
N THR A 487 5.30 34.42 -14.60
CA THR A 487 5.26 35.69 -15.33
C THR A 487 4.14 35.66 -16.35
N VAL A 488 3.31 36.70 -16.41
CA VAL A 488 2.24 36.86 -17.42
C VAL A 488 2.55 38.04 -18.30
N LEU A 489 2.66 37.77 -19.61
CA LEU A 489 2.90 38.77 -20.66
C LEU A 489 1.57 39.12 -21.36
N PRO A 490 1.01 40.32 -21.14
CA PRO A 490 -0.24 40.72 -21.79
C PRO A 490 -0.10 40.76 -23.32
N GLY A 491 -1.00 40.05 -24.01
CA GLY A 491 -1.00 39.94 -25.47
C GLY A 491 0.29 39.37 -26.07
N GLY A 492 1.04 38.57 -25.27
CA GLY A 492 2.30 37.94 -25.70
C GLY A 492 3.46 38.87 -25.97
N LYS A 493 3.41 40.11 -25.51
CA LYS A 493 4.43 41.16 -25.78
C LYS A 493 5.51 41.15 -24.71
N THR A 494 6.75 40.82 -25.07
CA THR A 494 7.92 40.75 -24.16
C THR A 494 8.38 42.16 -23.72
N ALA A 495 8.02 43.23 -24.44
CA ALA A 495 8.34 44.63 -24.12
C ALA A 495 7.17 45.40 -23.44
N SER A 496 6.33 44.71 -22.70
CA SER A 496 5.15 45.27 -22.02
C SER A 496 5.51 45.85 -20.66
N SER A 497 5.06 47.09 -20.38
CA SER A 497 5.15 47.73 -19.05
C SER A 497 4.17 47.13 -18.02
N ASN A 498 3.27 46.22 -18.44
CA ASN A 498 2.20 45.64 -17.61
C ASN A 498 2.38 44.14 -17.30
N ILE A 499 3.63 43.71 -17.13
CA ILE A 499 3.93 42.34 -16.72
C ILE A 499 3.32 42.06 -15.32
N LYS A 500 2.64 40.91 -15.18
CA LYS A 500 2.07 40.48 -13.89
C LYS A 500 2.82 39.26 -13.37
N TYR A 501 2.89 39.15 -12.03
CA TYR A 501 3.59 38.08 -11.36
C TYR A 501 2.63 37.36 -10.40
N TYR A 502 2.74 36.01 -10.34
CA TYR A 502 2.01 35.18 -9.41
C TYR A 502 2.95 34.14 -8.81
N LEU A 503 2.62 33.64 -7.63
CA LEU A 503 3.36 32.58 -6.93
C LEU A 503 4.87 32.89 -6.78
N THR A 504 5.25 34.14 -6.54
CA THR A 504 6.65 34.54 -6.41
C THR A 504 7.37 33.69 -5.32
N GLY A 505 8.53 33.12 -5.64
CA GLY A 505 9.30 32.25 -4.78
C GLY A 505 8.82 30.80 -4.74
N VAL A 506 7.82 30.42 -5.56
CA VAL A 506 7.30 29.05 -5.63
C VAL A 506 7.59 28.45 -7.01
N PRO A 507 8.29 27.32 -7.10
CA PRO A 507 8.57 26.67 -8.38
C PRO A 507 7.28 26.21 -9.08
N ALA A 508 6.85 26.95 -10.09
CA ALA A 508 5.69 26.61 -10.92
C ALA A 508 6.14 25.68 -12.07
N VAL A 509 5.36 24.62 -12.32
CA VAL A 509 5.74 23.59 -13.29
C VAL A 509 4.80 23.53 -14.49
N PHE A 510 3.47 23.54 -14.28
CA PHE A 510 2.48 23.39 -15.34
C PHE A 510 1.27 24.29 -15.06
N ILE A 511 0.66 24.85 -16.11
CA ILE A 511 -0.48 25.76 -16.02
C ILE A 511 -1.64 25.23 -16.86
N TYR A 512 -2.82 25.25 -16.28
CA TYR A 512 -4.07 24.86 -16.92
C TYR A 512 -5.17 25.87 -16.62
N GLU A 513 -5.75 26.48 -17.65
CA GLU A 513 -6.93 27.35 -17.53
C GLU A 513 -8.19 26.48 -17.48
N ASP A 514 -9.01 26.67 -16.46
CA ASP A 514 -10.27 25.95 -16.31
C ASP A 514 -11.25 26.32 -17.45
N PRO A 515 -11.69 25.37 -18.27
CA PRO A 515 -12.61 25.67 -19.37
C PRO A 515 -14.02 26.04 -18.91
N SER A 516 -14.40 25.66 -17.68
CA SER A 516 -15.73 25.83 -17.11
C SER A 516 -15.66 26.41 -15.70
N PRO A 517 -15.16 27.65 -15.53
CA PRO A 517 -15.14 28.27 -14.22
C PRO A 517 -16.57 28.58 -13.77
N VAL A 518 -16.81 28.65 -12.46
CA VAL A 518 -18.10 29.12 -11.93
C VAL A 518 -18.29 30.58 -12.38
N GLU A 519 -19.40 30.88 -13.03
CA GLU A 519 -19.66 32.20 -13.68
C GLU A 519 -19.35 33.42 -12.80
N LYS A 520 -19.48 33.30 -11.49
CA LYS A 520 -19.21 34.38 -10.53
C LYS A 520 -17.73 34.58 -10.18
N GLU A 521 -16.85 33.61 -10.50
CA GLU A 521 -15.44 33.61 -10.06
C GLU A 521 -14.47 34.17 -11.10
N GLY A 522 -14.91 34.36 -12.35
CA GLY A 522 -14.04 34.79 -13.46
C GLY A 522 -13.08 33.66 -13.90
N PRO A 523 -12.01 33.97 -14.66
CA PRO A 523 -11.03 32.96 -15.07
C PRO A 523 -10.33 32.31 -13.89
N VAL A 524 -10.23 30.98 -13.93
CA VAL A 524 -9.58 30.17 -12.90
C VAL A 524 -8.41 29.42 -13.54
N PHE A 525 -7.27 29.44 -12.87
CA PHE A 525 -6.07 28.74 -13.29
C PHE A 525 -5.68 27.71 -12.22
N TRP A 526 -5.37 26.52 -12.68
CA TRP A 526 -4.78 25.47 -11.87
C TRP A 526 -3.30 25.35 -12.21
N ILE A 527 -2.47 25.38 -11.19
CA ILE A 527 -1.01 25.46 -11.34
C ILE A 527 -0.39 24.36 -10.51
N SER A 528 0.38 23.49 -11.15
CA SER A 528 1.19 22.53 -10.44
C SER A 528 2.52 23.15 -10.01
N THR A 529 3.04 22.66 -8.87
CA THR A 529 4.29 23.16 -8.29
C THR A 529 5.21 22.02 -7.89
N ASP A 530 6.49 22.28 -7.82
CA ASP A 530 7.44 21.37 -7.25
C ASP A 530 7.63 21.69 -5.76
N GLY A 531 7.13 20.79 -4.90
CA GLY A 531 7.23 20.87 -3.44
C GLY A 531 6.14 21.69 -2.73
N ALA A 532 5.28 22.47 -3.47
CA ALA A 532 4.25 23.31 -2.85
C ALA A 532 2.80 22.90 -3.19
N GLY A 533 2.59 21.71 -3.78
CA GLY A 533 1.29 21.13 -4.09
C GLY A 533 0.63 21.70 -5.35
N LEU A 534 -0.68 21.53 -5.46
CA LEU A 534 -1.51 22.09 -6.51
C LEU A 534 -2.06 23.44 -6.06
N LYS A 535 -2.04 24.45 -6.93
CA LYS A 535 -2.58 25.79 -6.66
C LYS A 535 -3.79 26.07 -7.54
N ARG A 536 -4.80 26.71 -6.97
CA ARG A 536 -5.95 27.25 -7.70
C ARG A 536 -5.94 28.77 -7.57
N LEU A 537 -5.76 29.46 -8.67
CA LEU A 537 -5.74 30.93 -8.77
C LEU A 537 -7.04 31.42 -9.40
N THR A 538 -7.75 32.32 -8.73
CA THR A 538 -8.90 33.05 -9.26
C THR A 538 -8.47 34.48 -9.62
N LEU A 539 -8.60 34.90 -10.90
CA LEU A 539 -8.13 36.19 -11.32
C LEU A 539 -8.99 37.38 -10.86
N LYS A 540 -10.28 37.13 -10.56
CA LYS A 540 -11.22 38.17 -10.15
C LYS A 540 -10.81 38.86 -8.85
N ASP A 541 -10.36 38.05 -7.88
CA ASP A 541 -10.00 38.48 -6.54
C ASP A 541 -8.53 38.23 -6.18
N ASN A 542 -7.76 37.71 -7.14
CA ASN A 542 -6.36 37.28 -6.96
C ASN A 542 -6.14 36.26 -5.81
N MET A 543 -7.15 35.48 -5.50
CA MET A 543 -7.06 34.49 -4.43
C MET A 543 -6.34 33.24 -4.91
N ILE A 544 -5.44 32.73 -4.07
CA ILE A 544 -4.69 31.48 -4.31
C ILE A 544 -5.02 30.50 -3.21
N TYR A 545 -5.60 29.34 -3.59
CA TYR A 545 -5.81 28.20 -2.72
C TYR A 545 -4.71 27.17 -2.96
N SER A 546 -4.23 26.55 -1.87
CA SER A 546 -3.16 25.54 -1.91
C SER A 546 -3.68 24.20 -1.47
N TYR A 547 -3.33 23.15 -2.20
CA TYR A 547 -3.67 21.77 -1.90
C TYR A 547 -2.38 20.98 -1.76
N THR A 548 -2.07 20.60 -0.53
CA THR A 548 -0.84 19.89 -0.14
C THR A 548 -1.18 18.59 0.59
N VAL A 549 -0.18 17.88 1.07
CA VAL A 549 -0.39 16.68 1.90
C VAL A 549 -1.20 16.97 3.17
N GLU A 550 -1.14 18.20 3.70
CA GLU A 550 -1.95 18.62 4.84
C GLU A 550 -3.45 18.61 4.52
N GLN A 551 -3.82 18.98 3.30
CA GLN A 551 -5.20 18.95 2.80
C GLN A 551 -5.61 17.57 2.26
N GLY A 552 -4.72 16.58 2.27
CA GLY A 552 -5.02 15.20 1.86
C GLY A 552 -4.49 14.79 0.48
N MET A 553 -3.63 15.61 -0.15
CA MET A 553 -2.89 15.16 -1.33
C MET A 553 -1.89 14.06 -0.94
N ALA A 554 -1.54 13.18 -1.88
CA ALA A 554 -0.53 12.16 -1.63
C ALA A 554 0.91 12.65 -1.87
N ALA A 555 1.09 13.79 -2.56
CA ALA A 555 2.39 14.40 -2.83
C ALA A 555 2.29 15.92 -2.95
N ASN A 556 3.40 16.62 -2.66
CA ASN A 556 3.52 18.07 -2.87
C ASN A 556 4.21 18.44 -4.20
N SER A 557 5.02 17.53 -4.78
CA SER A 557 5.61 17.75 -6.10
C SER A 557 4.70 17.17 -7.17
N ILE A 558 4.12 18.07 -7.98
CA ILE A 558 3.20 17.76 -9.07
C ILE A 558 3.79 18.33 -10.35
N TYR A 559 3.86 17.50 -11.40
CA TYR A 559 4.56 17.88 -12.63
C TYR A 559 3.59 18.31 -13.74
N GLN A 560 2.83 17.40 -14.29
CA GLN A 560 1.83 17.64 -15.32
C GLN A 560 0.50 17.01 -14.93
N PHE A 561 -0.63 17.53 -15.41
CA PHE A 561 -1.93 16.95 -15.12
C PHE A 561 -2.94 17.19 -16.23
N PHE A 562 -3.99 16.39 -16.21
CA PHE A 562 -5.11 16.41 -17.13
C PHE A 562 -6.43 16.44 -16.37
N ALA A 563 -7.40 17.17 -16.90
CA ALA A 563 -8.76 17.22 -16.39
C ALA A 563 -9.66 16.31 -17.24
N VAL A 564 -9.99 15.12 -16.71
CA VAL A 564 -10.78 14.12 -17.43
C VAL A 564 -11.91 13.60 -16.55
N HIS A 565 -13.15 13.56 -17.08
CA HIS A 565 -14.34 13.05 -16.39
C HIS A 565 -14.52 13.62 -14.97
N GLY A 566 -14.28 14.93 -14.78
CA GLY A 566 -14.47 15.62 -13.50
C GLY A 566 -13.39 15.34 -12.45
N ASN A 567 -12.32 14.66 -12.81
CA ASN A 567 -11.15 14.42 -11.99
C ASN A 567 -9.91 15.07 -12.60
N PHE A 568 -8.98 15.49 -11.73
CA PHE A 568 -7.61 15.73 -12.12
C PHE A 568 -6.78 14.45 -11.98
N TRP A 569 -6.01 14.17 -13.02
CA TRP A 569 -5.02 13.10 -13.10
C TRP A 569 -3.66 13.74 -13.09
N LEU A 570 -2.97 13.63 -11.97
CA LEU A 570 -1.76 14.40 -11.67
C LEU A 570 -0.55 13.47 -11.68
N MET A 571 0.44 13.79 -12.48
CA MET A 571 1.75 13.17 -12.45
C MET A 571 2.54 13.77 -11.30
N SER A 572 3.03 12.95 -10.37
CA SER A 572 3.63 13.41 -9.11
C SER A 572 4.85 12.58 -8.71
N SER A 573 5.58 13.04 -7.69
CA SER A 573 6.69 12.27 -7.09
C SER A 573 6.26 10.94 -6.42
N SER A 574 4.96 10.70 -6.28
CA SER A 574 4.40 9.46 -5.69
C SER A 574 3.52 8.70 -6.69
N GLY A 575 3.87 8.73 -7.99
CA GLY A 575 3.09 8.11 -9.05
C GLY A 575 2.00 9.02 -9.61
N ILE A 576 0.95 8.42 -10.16
CA ILE A 576 -0.20 9.15 -10.71
C ILE A 576 -1.25 9.33 -9.62
N LEU A 577 -1.71 10.56 -9.42
CA LEU A 577 -2.75 10.89 -8.46
C LEU A 577 -4.06 11.19 -9.17
N ARG A 578 -5.17 10.70 -8.61
CA ARG A 578 -6.52 11.09 -9.00
C ARG A 578 -7.18 11.86 -7.87
N VAL A 579 -7.68 13.06 -8.21
CA VAL A 579 -8.40 13.91 -7.26
C VAL A 579 -9.65 14.44 -7.92
N SER A 580 -10.78 14.42 -7.22
CA SER A 580 -12.03 15.01 -7.71
C SER A 580 -11.94 16.54 -7.77
N LYS A 581 -12.17 17.12 -8.94
CA LYS A 581 -12.25 18.58 -9.09
C LYS A 581 -13.29 19.19 -8.16
N LYS A 582 -14.45 18.52 -8.02
CA LYS A 582 -15.52 18.94 -7.10
C LYS A 582 -15.07 18.98 -5.64
N GLU A 583 -14.27 18.00 -5.17
CA GLU A 583 -13.74 18.03 -3.80
C GLU A 583 -12.76 19.17 -3.58
N LEU A 584 -11.89 19.45 -4.56
CA LEU A 584 -10.99 20.60 -4.51
C LEU A 584 -11.74 21.94 -4.41
N GLU A 585 -12.80 22.09 -5.19
CA GLU A 585 -13.66 23.27 -5.15
C GLU A 585 -14.43 23.40 -3.83
N LEU A 586 -14.90 22.29 -3.25
CA LEU A 586 -15.55 22.30 -1.95
C LEU A 586 -14.59 22.68 -0.83
N LEU A 587 -13.36 22.19 -0.86
CA LEU A 587 -12.32 22.58 0.11
C LEU A 587 -12.02 24.09 0.02
N ALA A 588 -11.87 24.64 -1.19
CA ALA A 588 -11.68 26.08 -1.38
C ALA A 588 -12.82 26.92 -0.78
N LYS A 589 -14.05 26.39 -0.78
CA LYS A 589 -15.24 27.02 -0.18
C LYS A 589 -15.42 26.70 1.30
N ARG A 590 -14.42 26.06 1.96
CA ARG A 590 -14.46 25.62 3.35
C ARG A 590 -15.62 24.65 3.67
N GLY A 591 -16.06 23.89 2.68
CA GLY A 591 -17.10 22.86 2.83
C GLY A 591 -16.59 21.50 3.30
N THR A 592 -15.29 21.30 3.33
CA THR A 592 -14.61 20.09 3.85
C THR A 592 -13.24 20.48 4.42
N ASP A 593 -12.67 19.64 5.29
CA ASP A 593 -11.34 19.89 5.86
C ASP A 593 -10.23 19.16 5.08
N LYS A 594 -10.57 18.09 4.38
CA LYS A 594 -9.62 17.27 3.60
C LYS A 594 -10.28 16.70 2.34
N ILE A 595 -9.44 16.44 1.33
CA ILE A 595 -9.81 15.80 0.07
C ILE A 595 -9.39 14.33 0.06
N ASN A 596 -10.05 13.53 -0.78
CA ASN A 596 -9.65 12.17 -1.07
C ASN A 596 -8.75 12.14 -2.30
N CYS A 597 -7.49 11.79 -2.10
CA CYS A 597 -6.52 11.57 -3.16
C CYS A 597 -6.26 10.07 -3.29
N THR A 598 -6.41 9.54 -4.51
CA THR A 598 -6.05 8.15 -4.85
C THR A 598 -4.71 8.17 -5.57
N SER A 599 -3.75 7.37 -5.13
CA SER A 599 -2.45 7.20 -5.78
C SER A 599 -2.42 5.90 -6.57
N PHE A 600 -1.85 5.93 -7.76
CA PHE A 600 -1.66 4.79 -8.65
C PHE A 600 -0.16 4.64 -8.94
N GLY A 601 0.30 3.38 -8.92
CA GLY A 601 1.72 3.08 -9.09
C GLY A 601 1.96 1.68 -9.68
N LYS A 602 3.12 1.11 -9.38
CA LYS A 602 3.50 -0.25 -9.82
C LYS A 602 2.46 -1.31 -9.45
N ALA A 603 1.86 -1.18 -8.27
CA ALA A 603 0.80 -2.08 -7.81
C ALA A 603 -0.45 -2.07 -8.70
N ASP A 604 -0.66 -1.01 -9.50
CA ASP A 604 -1.77 -0.85 -10.44
C ASP A 604 -1.37 -1.17 -11.89
N GLY A 605 -0.11 -1.54 -12.13
CA GLY A 605 0.42 -1.95 -13.44
C GLY A 605 1.27 -0.92 -14.16
N MET A 606 1.68 0.16 -13.49
CA MET A 606 2.72 1.04 -14.04
C MET A 606 4.06 0.32 -14.09
N GLN A 607 4.82 0.58 -15.14
CA GLN A 607 6.17 0.01 -15.26
C GLN A 607 7.16 0.61 -14.26
N SER A 608 6.98 1.88 -13.91
CA SER A 608 7.73 2.59 -12.87
C SER A 608 6.90 3.74 -12.31
N ASP A 609 7.13 4.08 -11.05
CA ASP A 609 6.59 5.28 -10.39
C ASP A 609 7.50 6.50 -10.56
N GLU A 610 8.67 6.32 -11.17
CA GLU A 610 9.69 7.32 -11.35
C GLU A 610 9.65 7.92 -12.78
N TYR A 611 9.97 9.21 -12.88
CA TYR A 611 9.94 10.01 -14.10
C TYR A 611 11.24 10.78 -14.27
N HIS A 612 11.61 11.10 -15.53
CA HIS A 612 12.74 11.97 -15.84
C HIS A 612 12.35 13.45 -15.77
N ASN A 613 11.92 13.92 -14.60
CA ASN A 613 11.33 15.27 -14.45
C ASN A 613 12.31 16.42 -14.57
N GLU A 614 13.60 16.21 -14.33
CA GLU A 614 14.59 17.29 -14.38
C GLU A 614 14.91 17.74 -15.82
N LEU A 615 14.71 16.84 -16.79
CA LEU A 615 15.20 17.01 -18.16
C LEU A 615 14.10 17.16 -19.21
N SER A 616 12.85 16.75 -18.90
CA SER A 616 11.70 16.86 -19.80
C SER A 616 10.43 17.19 -19.02
N ARG A 617 9.76 18.29 -19.41
CA ARG A 617 8.50 18.72 -18.80
C ARG A 617 7.26 18.26 -19.60
N HIS A 618 7.46 17.61 -20.76
CA HIS A 618 6.42 17.05 -21.61
C HIS A 618 6.52 15.52 -21.66
N SER A 619 6.31 14.89 -20.52
CA SER A 619 6.37 13.45 -20.34
C SER A 619 5.00 12.76 -20.23
N ALA A 620 3.92 13.49 -20.55
CA ALA A 620 2.58 12.93 -20.59
C ALA A 620 1.72 13.53 -21.72
N LEU A 621 0.75 12.74 -22.18
CA LEU A 621 -0.10 13.05 -23.33
C LEU A 621 -1.52 12.57 -23.03
N GLN A 622 -2.54 13.39 -23.40
CA GLN A 622 -3.93 12.96 -23.49
C GLN A 622 -4.27 12.75 -24.96
N THR A 623 -4.79 11.56 -25.30
CA THR A 623 -5.27 11.23 -26.64
C THR A 623 -6.69 11.74 -26.87
N LYS A 624 -7.18 11.70 -28.10
CA LYS A 624 -8.58 12.07 -28.44
C LYS A 624 -9.61 11.11 -27.84
N ASP A 625 -9.22 9.89 -27.53
CA ASP A 625 -10.07 8.88 -26.90
C ASP A 625 -9.96 8.91 -25.36
N ASP A 626 -9.50 10.04 -24.81
CA ASP A 626 -9.29 10.28 -23.37
C ASP A 626 -8.31 9.30 -22.69
N GLU A 627 -7.47 8.60 -23.44
CA GLU A 627 -6.37 7.85 -22.87
C GLU A 627 -5.27 8.81 -22.41
N LEU A 628 -4.72 8.52 -21.23
CA LEU A 628 -3.59 9.24 -20.66
C LEU A 628 -2.33 8.39 -20.75
N TRP A 629 -1.32 8.92 -21.42
CA TRP A 629 -0.04 8.27 -21.64
C TRP A 629 1.02 8.95 -20.78
N PHE A 630 1.73 8.20 -19.95
CA PHE A 630 2.75 8.70 -19.02
C PHE A 630 4.08 8.06 -19.33
N VAL A 631 5.08 8.89 -19.62
CA VAL A 631 6.46 8.45 -19.85
C VAL A 631 7.14 8.26 -18.48
N THR A 632 7.60 7.05 -18.23
CA THR A 632 8.34 6.67 -17.02
C THR A 632 9.76 6.27 -17.38
N ILE A 633 10.66 6.13 -16.42
CA ILE A 633 12.03 5.67 -16.63
C ILE A 633 12.13 4.26 -17.27
N LYS A 634 11.05 3.47 -17.19
CA LYS A 634 11.00 2.08 -17.76
C LYS A 634 10.09 1.96 -18.98
N GLY A 635 9.62 3.08 -19.57
CA GLY A 635 8.75 3.08 -20.72
C GLY A 635 7.47 3.88 -20.54
N ILE A 636 6.46 3.62 -21.35
CA ILE A 636 5.20 4.38 -21.35
C ILE A 636 4.08 3.55 -20.73
N SER A 637 3.45 4.12 -19.71
CA SER A 637 2.25 3.57 -19.06
C SER A 637 1.01 4.29 -19.58
N ILE A 638 0.01 3.54 -20.03
CA ILE A 638 -1.24 4.05 -20.60
C ILE A 638 -2.38 3.76 -19.65
N LEU A 639 -3.17 4.78 -19.37
CA LEU A 639 -4.36 4.71 -18.55
C LEU A 639 -5.58 5.17 -19.35
N ASN A 640 -6.68 4.42 -19.30
CA ASN A 640 -7.97 4.88 -19.78
C ASN A 640 -8.87 5.25 -18.60
N PRO A 641 -9.07 6.54 -18.28
CA PRO A 641 -9.87 6.96 -17.12
C PRO A 641 -11.32 6.47 -17.14
N GLY A 642 -11.90 6.27 -18.34
CA GLY A 642 -13.27 5.78 -18.53
C GLY A 642 -13.43 4.28 -18.27
N LYS A 643 -12.33 3.52 -18.27
CA LYS A 643 -12.31 2.06 -18.07
C LYS A 643 -11.79 1.64 -16.70
N ILE A 644 -11.50 2.59 -15.82
CA ILE A 644 -11.06 2.24 -14.47
C ILE A 644 -12.22 1.70 -13.65
N HIS A 645 -12.05 0.49 -13.19
CA HIS A 645 -12.98 -0.13 -12.27
C HIS A 645 -12.65 0.28 -10.83
N VAL A 646 -13.65 0.85 -10.16
CA VAL A 646 -13.56 1.25 -8.75
C VAL A 646 -13.95 0.05 -7.88
N ASN A 647 -13.09 -0.32 -6.94
CA ASN A 647 -13.45 -1.32 -5.92
C ASN A 647 -14.50 -0.74 -4.98
N LYS A 648 -15.76 -1.16 -5.14
CA LYS A 648 -16.89 -0.72 -4.32
C LYS A 648 -17.03 -1.49 -3.01
N LEU A 649 -16.21 -2.51 -2.75
CA LEU A 649 -16.23 -3.27 -1.52
C LEU A 649 -15.54 -2.47 -0.40
N ALA A 650 -16.27 -2.21 0.65
CA ALA A 650 -15.68 -1.72 1.90
C ALA A 650 -14.88 -2.85 2.56
N PRO A 651 -13.63 -2.62 2.99
CA PRO A 651 -12.84 -3.66 3.63
C PRO A 651 -13.45 -4.02 4.99
N PRO A 652 -13.52 -5.29 5.38
CA PRO A 652 -13.89 -5.66 6.75
C PRO A 652 -12.83 -5.11 7.70
N VAL A 653 -13.23 -4.75 8.91
CA VAL A 653 -12.33 -4.21 9.93
C VAL A 653 -12.35 -5.13 11.14
N ILE A 654 -11.20 -5.46 11.67
CA ILE A 654 -11.05 -6.44 12.75
C ILE A 654 -10.00 -5.95 13.72
N ILE A 655 -10.34 -5.90 15.01
CA ILE A 655 -9.39 -5.76 16.10
C ILE A 655 -8.80 -7.15 16.34
N GLU A 656 -7.51 -7.34 16.07
CA GLU A 656 -6.88 -8.67 16.10
C GLU A 656 -6.31 -9.04 17.46
N SER A 657 -5.73 -8.07 18.16
CA SER A 657 -5.16 -8.32 19.48
C SER A 657 -5.15 -7.08 20.37
N LEU A 658 -5.28 -7.33 21.66
CA LEU A 658 -5.18 -6.36 22.73
C LEU A 658 -4.00 -6.71 23.63
N PHE A 659 -3.09 -5.76 23.84
CA PHE A 659 -2.04 -5.89 24.83
C PHE A 659 -2.28 -4.85 25.94
N ILE A 660 -2.12 -5.28 27.18
CA ILE A 660 -2.25 -4.41 28.35
C ILE A 660 -0.97 -4.50 29.16
N ASP A 661 -0.30 -3.36 29.37
CA ASP A 661 1.03 -3.26 30.02
C ASP A 661 2.04 -4.26 29.41
N GLY A 662 2.00 -4.46 28.08
CA GLY A 662 2.87 -5.32 27.33
C GLY A 662 2.49 -6.82 27.31
N GLN A 663 1.41 -7.21 28.00
CA GLN A 663 0.94 -8.59 28.02
C GLN A 663 -0.25 -8.77 27.08
N PRO A 664 -0.27 -9.82 26.23
CA PRO A 664 -1.40 -10.12 25.38
C PRO A 664 -2.60 -10.58 26.20
N ILE A 665 -3.79 -10.10 25.85
CA ILE A 665 -5.03 -10.46 26.50
C ILE A 665 -5.82 -11.42 25.62
N PRO A 666 -6.20 -12.62 26.12
CA PRO A 666 -7.04 -13.54 25.38
C PRO A 666 -8.40 -12.96 24.99
N LEU A 667 -8.93 -13.35 23.83
CA LEU A 667 -10.18 -12.83 23.23
C LEU A 667 -11.40 -12.89 24.18
N ASP A 668 -11.50 -13.96 24.97
CA ASP A 668 -12.58 -14.15 25.96
C ASP A 668 -12.54 -13.18 27.13
N ARG A 669 -11.44 -12.44 27.29
CA ARG A 669 -11.21 -11.46 28.34
C ARG A 669 -11.24 -10.00 27.89
N TRP A 670 -11.52 -9.72 26.64
CA TRP A 670 -11.45 -8.35 26.10
C TRP A 670 -12.51 -7.41 26.70
N GLN A 671 -13.67 -7.92 27.06
CA GLN A 671 -14.76 -7.13 27.67
C GLN A 671 -14.70 -7.05 29.19
N GLN A 672 -13.53 -7.31 29.80
CA GLN A 672 -13.38 -7.36 31.25
C GLN A 672 -13.02 -6.00 31.85
N VAL A 673 -13.17 -5.93 33.17
CA VAL A 673 -12.73 -4.83 34.01
C VAL A 673 -11.26 -5.01 34.34
N PHE A 674 -10.41 -4.06 33.97
CA PHE A 674 -8.98 -4.06 34.25
C PHE A 674 -8.68 -3.17 35.45
N ILE A 675 -8.09 -3.70 36.51
CA ILE A 675 -7.77 -2.98 37.74
C ILE A 675 -6.31 -2.55 37.70
N GLY A 676 -6.03 -1.25 37.86
CA GLY A 676 -4.68 -0.70 37.91
C GLY A 676 -3.87 -0.77 36.62
N LYS A 677 -4.46 -1.27 35.53
CA LYS A 677 -3.84 -1.36 34.20
C LYS A 677 -3.99 -0.03 33.48
N ARG A 678 -2.93 0.45 32.82
CA ARG A 678 -2.88 1.82 32.29
C ARG A 678 -2.48 1.94 30.83
N ASN A 679 -1.72 0.98 30.29
CA ASN A 679 -1.19 1.06 28.95
C ASN A 679 -1.87 0.02 28.06
N PHE A 680 -2.58 0.49 27.05
CA PHE A 680 -3.35 -0.33 26.12
C PHE A 680 -2.79 -0.21 24.71
N LYS A 681 -2.53 -1.34 24.07
CA LYS A 681 -2.06 -1.40 22.69
C LYS A 681 -3.03 -2.26 21.89
N PHE A 682 -3.64 -1.66 20.88
CA PHE A 682 -4.59 -2.30 19.97
C PHE A 682 -3.90 -2.58 18.64
N HIS A 683 -3.96 -3.82 18.19
CA HIS A 683 -3.65 -4.22 16.82
C HIS A 683 -4.96 -4.44 16.08
N PHE A 684 -5.05 -3.94 14.87
CA PHE A 684 -6.23 -4.09 14.03
C PHE A 684 -5.82 -4.22 12.58
N THR A 685 -6.66 -4.84 11.77
CA THR A 685 -6.45 -4.96 10.33
C THR A 685 -7.74 -4.72 9.56
N ALA A 686 -7.60 -4.62 8.23
CA ALA A 686 -8.70 -4.58 7.30
C ALA A 686 -8.29 -5.34 6.03
N PRO A 687 -8.61 -6.65 5.95
CA PRO A 687 -8.21 -7.48 4.83
C PRO A 687 -8.75 -6.96 3.50
N SER A 688 -7.84 -6.60 2.61
CA SER A 688 -8.09 -6.17 1.24
C SER A 688 -6.84 -6.45 0.42
N PHE A 689 -7.01 -6.94 -0.79
CA PHE A 689 -5.90 -7.50 -1.56
C PHE A 689 -5.52 -6.67 -2.77
N LEU A 690 -6.41 -5.87 -3.36
CA LEU A 690 -6.07 -5.09 -4.57
C LEU A 690 -4.94 -4.07 -4.32
N SER A 691 -5.00 -3.34 -3.21
CA SER A 691 -3.98 -2.37 -2.80
C SER A 691 -3.91 -2.26 -1.28
N PRO A 692 -3.42 -3.30 -0.56
CA PRO A 692 -3.49 -3.39 0.89
C PRO A 692 -2.70 -2.31 1.61
N GLU A 693 -1.61 -1.82 1.02
CA GLU A 693 -0.77 -0.76 1.58
C GLU A 693 -1.44 0.62 1.54
N GLN A 694 -2.49 0.79 0.72
CA GLN A 694 -3.23 2.05 0.57
C GLN A 694 -4.49 2.14 1.44
N ILE A 695 -4.73 1.15 2.28
CA ILE A 695 -5.84 1.16 3.24
C ILE A 695 -5.63 2.30 4.24
N LYS A 696 -6.68 3.10 4.44
CA LYS A 696 -6.70 4.21 5.38
C LYS A 696 -7.56 3.83 6.58
N PHE A 697 -7.13 4.22 7.77
CA PHE A 697 -7.89 3.97 8.99
C PHE A 697 -8.30 5.27 9.68
N LYS A 698 -9.40 5.22 10.40
CA LYS A 698 -9.74 6.18 11.44
C LYS A 698 -10.04 5.41 12.71
N TYR A 699 -9.55 5.91 13.83
CA TYR A 699 -9.81 5.32 15.14
C TYR A 699 -10.19 6.37 16.17
N GLN A 700 -10.87 5.95 17.22
CA GLN A 700 -11.31 6.77 18.34
C GLN A 700 -11.35 5.93 19.60
N LEU A 701 -10.87 6.46 20.71
CA LEU A 701 -11.11 5.90 22.04
C LEU A 701 -12.14 6.78 22.74
N GLN A 702 -13.43 6.41 22.67
CA GLN A 702 -14.49 7.10 23.37
C GLN A 702 -14.24 7.02 24.88
N GLY A 703 -14.42 8.12 25.59
CA GLY A 703 -13.99 8.29 26.99
C GLY A 703 -12.63 9.00 27.12
N PHE A 704 -11.80 9.00 26.08
CA PHE A 704 -10.48 9.65 26.07
C PHE A 704 -10.42 10.79 25.04
N ASN A 705 -10.72 10.54 23.77
CA ASN A 705 -10.72 11.55 22.71
C ASN A 705 -12.09 11.70 22.04
N LYS A 706 -12.48 12.97 21.75
CA LYS A 706 -13.79 13.28 21.14
C LYS A 706 -13.82 13.10 19.64
N GLU A 707 -12.69 13.28 18.97
CA GLU A 707 -12.59 13.26 17.51
C GLU A 707 -11.95 11.98 16.99
N TRP A 708 -12.27 11.66 15.74
CA TRP A 708 -11.62 10.57 15.02
C TRP A 708 -10.19 10.95 14.64
N ILE A 709 -9.25 10.09 14.96
CA ILE A 709 -7.84 10.25 14.58
C ILE A 709 -7.63 9.51 13.26
N PHE A 710 -7.05 10.19 12.28
CA PHE A 710 -6.73 9.62 10.98
C PHE A 710 -5.35 8.95 11.04
N LEU A 711 -5.30 7.67 10.62
CA LEU A 711 -4.06 6.94 10.41
C LEU A 711 -3.81 6.87 8.88
N PRO A 712 -2.70 7.44 8.39
CA PRO A 712 -2.39 7.43 6.97
C PRO A 712 -2.11 6.00 6.46
N PRO A 713 -2.13 5.78 5.14
CA PRO A 713 -1.76 4.51 4.55
C PRO A 713 -0.36 4.05 5.01
N GLY A 714 -0.20 2.76 5.23
CA GLY A 714 1.07 2.18 5.68
C GLY A 714 0.88 0.79 6.28
N LYS A 715 2.00 0.20 6.70
CA LYS A 715 2.01 -1.13 7.29
C LYS A 715 1.67 -1.14 8.79
N GLU A 716 1.90 -0.02 9.49
CA GLU A 716 1.62 0.05 10.92
C GLU A 716 0.10 0.14 11.18
N ARG A 717 -0.45 -0.92 11.76
CA ARG A 717 -1.87 -1.04 12.12
C ARG A 717 -2.02 -1.20 13.62
N VAL A 718 -1.33 -0.31 14.35
CA VAL A 718 -1.18 -0.38 15.81
C VAL A 718 -1.42 0.98 16.42
N VAL A 719 -2.17 1.00 17.53
CA VAL A 719 -2.42 2.21 18.31
C VAL A 719 -2.12 1.96 19.78
N ASN A 720 -1.39 2.89 20.39
CA ASN A 720 -1.01 2.83 21.80
C ASN A 720 -1.65 3.96 22.58
N TYR A 721 -2.33 3.63 23.67
CA TYR A 721 -2.78 4.57 24.69
C TYR A 721 -2.02 4.31 25.98
N ARG A 722 -1.40 5.36 26.52
CA ARG A 722 -0.60 5.27 27.75
C ARG A 722 -1.28 6.06 28.86
N ASN A 723 -1.15 5.56 30.09
CA ASN A 723 -1.64 6.21 31.30
C ASN A 723 -3.14 6.54 31.27
N LEU A 724 -3.98 5.61 30.78
CA LEU A 724 -5.43 5.81 30.82
C LEU A 724 -5.90 5.97 32.28
N GLU A 725 -6.71 6.99 32.53
CA GLU A 725 -7.34 7.19 33.82
C GLU A 725 -8.43 6.13 34.09
N PRO A 726 -8.82 5.89 35.34
CA PRO A 726 -9.98 5.05 35.61
C PRO A 726 -11.24 5.59 34.95
N GLY A 727 -11.93 4.73 34.18
CA GLY A 727 -13.11 5.11 33.41
C GLY A 727 -13.57 4.01 32.49
N ASP A 728 -14.67 4.25 31.78
CA ASP A 728 -15.22 3.38 30.77
C ASP A 728 -14.79 3.87 29.38
N TYR A 729 -14.29 2.96 28.56
CA TYR A 729 -13.74 3.25 27.25
C TYR A 729 -14.32 2.35 26.19
N THR A 730 -14.51 2.92 24.99
CA THR A 730 -14.80 2.14 23.78
C THR A 730 -13.82 2.52 22.68
N PHE A 731 -12.93 1.60 22.34
CA PHE A 731 -12.06 1.73 21.17
C PHE A 731 -12.86 1.40 19.92
N LYS A 732 -12.84 2.30 18.93
CA LYS A 732 -13.51 2.13 17.64
C LYS A 732 -12.52 2.34 16.51
N VAL A 733 -12.60 1.51 15.49
CA VAL A 733 -11.77 1.61 14.27
C VAL A 733 -12.61 1.37 13.02
N ILE A 734 -12.42 2.20 12.00
CA ILE A 734 -13.02 2.08 10.68
C ILE A 734 -11.93 2.14 9.61
N ALA A 735 -12.17 1.51 8.47
CA ALA A 735 -11.19 1.49 7.38
C ALA A 735 -11.83 1.89 6.04
N CYS A 736 -10.97 2.32 5.13
CA CYS A 736 -11.31 2.72 3.78
C CYS A 736 -10.37 2.02 2.79
N ASN A 737 -10.93 1.46 1.70
CA ASN A 737 -10.11 0.89 0.63
C ASN A 737 -9.38 1.99 -0.18
N SER A 738 -8.51 1.58 -1.10
CA SER A 738 -7.74 2.49 -1.97
C SER A 738 -8.61 3.42 -2.83
N ASP A 739 -9.84 3.00 -3.15
CA ASP A 739 -10.77 3.75 -3.98
C ASP A 739 -11.70 4.70 -3.20
N GLY A 740 -11.51 4.83 -1.87
CA GLY A 740 -12.25 5.78 -1.05
C GLY A 740 -13.55 5.24 -0.42
N VAL A 741 -13.78 3.92 -0.48
CA VAL A 741 -14.99 3.29 0.07
C VAL A 741 -14.77 2.93 1.54
N TRP A 742 -15.48 3.63 2.44
CA TRP A 742 -15.36 3.46 3.88
C TRP A 742 -16.29 2.36 4.41
N ASN A 743 -15.75 1.46 5.22
CA ASN A 743 -16.52 0.63 6.13
C ASN A 743 -16.87 1.47 7.37
N ARG A 744 -18.09 1.99 7.42
CA ARG A 744 -18.55 2.88 8.49
C ARG A 744 -18.99 2.13 9.75
N THR A 745 -19.28 0.85 9.66
CA THR A 745 -19.59 0.01 10.83
C THR A 745 -18.33 -0.25 11.65
N GLY A 746 -17.22 -0.57 10.95
CA GLY A 746 -15.94 -0.81 11.59
C GLY A 746 -15.98 -1.96 12.59
N ASP A 747 -15.05 -1.90 13.55
CA ASP A 747 -15.02 -2.79 14.72
C ASP A 747 -14.85 -1.98 16.00
N SER A 748 -15.31 -2.52 17.14
CA SER A 748 -15.27 -1.82 18.40
C SER A 748 -15.09 -2.74 19.60
N LEU A 749 -14.33 -2.26 20.58
CA LEU A 749 -14.05 -2.96 21.83
C LEU A 749 -14.34 -2.04 23.03
N THR A 750 -15.25 -2.47 23.90
CA THR A 750 -15.59 -1.75 25.15
C THR A 750 -14.91 -2.42 26.34
N PHE A 751 -14.30 -1.61 27.22
CA PHE A 751 -13.63 -2.07 28.42
C PHE A 751 -13.68 -1.00 29.53
N SER A 752 -13.48 -1.42 30.78
CA SER A 752 -13.45 -0.52 31.96
C SER A 752 -12.09 -0.60 32.64
N VAL A 753 -11.56 0.54 33.00
CA VAL A 753 -10.35 0.66 33.83
C VAL A 753 -10.76 1.12 35.22
N LYS A 754 -10.52 0.28 36.25
CA LYS A 754 -10.79 0.62 37.66
C LYS A 754 -9.52 1.04 38.38
N PRO A 755 -9.64 2.01 39.32
CA PRO A 755 -8.51 2.43 40.13
C PRO A 755 -8.04 1.30 41.05
N LEU A 756 -6.79 1.34 41.44
CA LEU A 756 -6.28 0.55 42.57
C LEU A 756 -6.93 1.02 43.86
N PHE A 757 -7.02 0.12 44.87
CA PHE A 757 -7.74 0.43 46.10
C PHE A 757 -7.27 1.71 46.78
N TYR A 758 -5.95 2.02 46.72
CA TYR A 758 -5.38 3.24 47.31
C TYR A 758 -5.60 4.50 46.47
N GLU A 759 -6.05 4.38 45.24
CA GLU A 759 -6.42 5.51 44.37
C GLU A 759 -7.89 5.91 44.56
N THR A 760 -8.67 5.05 45.20
CA THR A 760 -10.10 5.30 45.41
C THR A 760 -10.33 6.46 46.34
N THR A 761 -11.41 7.22 46.09
CA THR A 761 -11.81 8.38 46.94
C THR A 761 -12.03 7.95 48.39
N ILE A 762 -12.57 6.74 48.64
CA ILE A 762 -12.81 6.19 49.96
C ILE A 762 -11.49 6.01 50.72
N PHE A 763 -10.46 5.44 50.06
CA PHE A 763 -9.14 5.26 50.67
C PHE A 763 -8.47 6.62 50.97
N LYS A 764 -8.53 7.58 50.05
CA LYS A 764 -7.99 8.93 50.26
C LYS A 764 -8.68 9.64 51.45
N ILE A 765 -10.00 9.49 51.59
CA ILE A 765 -10.76 10.00 52.73
C ILE A 765 -10.34 9.28 54.02
N ALA A 766 -10.20 7.95 53.99
CA ALA A 766 -9.75 7.18 55.16
C ALA A 766 -8.35 7.62 55.62
N VAL A 767 -7.40 7.81 54.70
CA VAL A 767 -6.06 8.32 54.99
C VAL A 767 -6.12 9.74 55.60
N LEU A 768 -6.97 10.61 55.04
CA LEU A 768 -7.17 11.95 55.55
C LEU A 768 -7.75 11.93 57.00
N LEU A 769 -8.70 11.03 57.26
CA LEU A 769 -9.27 10.88 58.62
C LEU A 769 -8.24 10.34 59.61
N VAL A 770 -7.39 9.38 59.19
CA VAL A 770 -6.28 8.88 60.00
C VAL A 770 -5.27 10.00 60.31
N LEU A 771 -4.88 10.78 59.29
CA LEU A 771 -3.99 11.93 59.46
C LEU A 771 -4.58 12.99 60.38
N ALA A 772 -5.88 13.28 60.25
CA ALA A 772 -6.60 14.21 61.16
C ALA A 772 -6.63 13.70 62.59
N ALA A 773 -6.87 12.39 62.83
CA ALA A 773 -6.82 11.75 64.13
C ALA A 773 -5.42 11.79 64.77
N LEU A 774 -4.37 11.54 63.93
CA LEU A 774 -2.99 11.66 64.37
C LEU A 774 -2.61 13.11 64.76
N LEU A 775 -3.07 14.08 63.98
CA LEU A 775 -2.86 15.51 64.28
C LEU A 775 -3.58 15.93 65.57
N THR A 776 -4.85 15.52 65.72
CA THR A 776 -5.59 15.80 67.00
C THR A 776 -4.94 15.10 68.17
N GLY A 777 -4.47 13.87 68.04
CA GLY A 777 -3.68 13.15 69.03
C GLY A 777 -2.38 13.89 69.40
N ALA A 778 -1.64 14.33 68.37
CA ALA A 778 -0.41 15.11 68.62
C ALA A 778 -0.64 16.42 69.29
N VAL A 779 -1.71 17.16 68.93
CA VAL A 779 -2.11 18.40 69.61
C VAL A 779 -2.57 18.15 71.07
N TYR A 780 -3.30 17.02 71.30
CA TYR A 780 -3.70 16.60 72.64
C TYR A 780 -2.47 16.28 73.55
N PHE A 781 -1.49 15.52 73.01
CA PHE A 781 -0.26 15.23 73.76
C PHE A 781 0.64 16.46 73.91
N TYR A 782 0.65 17.39 72.97
CA TYR A 782 1.39 18.66 73.04
C TYR A 782 0.78 19.54 74.13
N LYS A 783 -0.58 19.61 74.29
CA LYS A 783 -1.24 20.35 75.35
C LYS A 783 -1.07 19.73 76.74
N LYS A 784 -0.68 18.45 76.83
CA LYS A 784 -0.57 17.75 78.16
C LYS A 784 0.91 17.70 78.66
N ARG A 785 1.87 18.33 77.96
CA ARG A 785 3.22 18.49 78.52
C ARG A 785 3.27 19.59 79.60
N PRO A 786 3.79 19.26 80.83
CA PRO A 786 4.00 20.26 81.80
C PRO A 786 5.12 21.20 81.39
N GLY A 787 4.92 22.51 81.67
CA GLY A 787 5.79 23.57 81.23
C GLY A 787 7.23 23.41 81.77
N THR A 788 8.17 23.55 80.88
CA THR A 788 9.56 23.85 81.29
C THR A 788 9.98 25.18 80.66
N GLU A 789 10.69 25.95 81.46
CA GLU A 789 11.02 27.35 81.37
C GLU A 789 11.58 27.86 80.04
N LYS A 790 11.27 29.11 79.77
CA LYS A 790 11.75 29.91 78.63
C LYS A 790 13.23 30.26 78.83
N THR A 791 14.08 29.81 77.99
CA THR A 791 15.37 30.46 77.80
C THR A 791 15.32 31.25 76.45
N LYS A 792 15.54 32.55 76.59
CA LYS A 792 15.58 33.55 75.55
C LYS A 792 16.87 33.30 74.70
N LEU A 793 16.76 33.12 73.39
CA LEU A 793 17.81 33.34 72.42
C LEU A 793 17.36 34.36 71.39
N GLN A 794 18.28 35.32 71.17
CA GLN A 794 18.10 36.48 70.32
C GLN A 794 18.11 36.09 68.80
N PRO A 795 17.56 36.95 67.89
CA PRO A 795 17.36 36.65 66.52
C PRO A 795 18.65 36.88 65.73
N VAL A 796 19.03 35.90 64.86
CA VAL A 796 19.99 36.04 63.79
C VAL A 796 19.22 36.24 62.49
N GLN A 797 19.70 37.19 61.72
CA GLN A 797 19.14 37.74 60.51
C GLN A 797 18.95 36.68 59.38
N LYS A 798 17.87 36.81 58.67
CA LYS A 798 17.59 36.17 57.38
C LYS A 798 18.54 36.61 56.30
N GLN A 799 19.15 35.69 55.61
CA GLN A 799 19.50 35.84 54.20
C GLN A 799 18.55 34.95 53.38
N GLU A 800 17.83 35.59 52.51
CA GLU A 800 17.01 34.92 51.46
C GLU A 800 17.92 34.42 50.38
N GLU A 801 17.96 33.12 50.16
CA GLU A 801 18.39 32.55 48.86
C GLU A 801 17.37 31.54 48.41
N ASN A 802 16.99 31.68 47.15
CA ASN A 802 15.99 30.93 46.43
C ASN A 802 16.22 29.40 46.48
N GLU A 803 15.26 28.66 47.01
CA GLU A 803 15.17 27.19 46.89
C GLU A 803 13.80 26.83 46.28
N GLU A 804 13.70 26.92 44.98
CA GLU A 804 12.71 26.16 44.20
C GLU A 804 13.50 25.40 43.12
N ASP A 805 14.03 24.22 43.45
CA ASP A 805 14.34 23.14 42.48
C ASP A 805 15.02 21.91 43.09
N ASN A 806 14.71 21.53 44.31
CA ASN A 806 15.38 20.36 44.91
C ASN A 806 14.47 19.43 45.71
N ILE A 807 13.33 18.99 45.14
CA ILE A 807 12.50 17.94 45.73
C ILE A 807 12.20 16.86 44.67
N LYS A 808 13.22 16.15 44.17
CA LYS A 808 12.96 14.97 43.34
C LYS A 808 13.77 13.71 43.70
N TYR A 809 14.78 13.82 44.59
CA TYR A 809 15.70 12.71 44.86
C TYR A 809 16.09 12.58 46.34
N LYS A 810 15.15 12.48 47.28
CA LYS A 810 15.46 12.03 48.64
C LYS A 810 15.08 10.56 48.78
N GLY A 811 16.04 9.63 48.55
CA GLY A 811 15.78 8.22 48.86
C GLY A 811 16.76 7.16 48.36
N SER A 812 17.97 7.46 47.87
CA SER A 812 19.01 6.42 47.65
C SER A 812 20.41 6.99 47.89
N ASN A 813 20.96 6.75 49.05
CA ASN A 813 22.37 7.06 49.35
C ASN A 813 23.28 6.06 48.61
N LEU A 814 23.76 6.38 47.39
CA LEU A 814 24.93 5.71 46.80
C LEU A 814 26.17 6.11 47.60
N ASN A 815 26.85 5.12 48.22
CA ASN A 815 28.14 5.35 48.86
C ASN A 815 29.10 6.01 47.83
N PRO A 816 29.75 7.13 48.13
CA PRO A 816 30.64 7.85 47.21
C PRO A 816 31.71 6.97 46.54
N ILE A 817 32.28 6.02 47.27
CA ILE A 817 33.31 5.07 46.73
C ILE A 817 32.71 4.14 45.70
N PHE A 818 31.50 3.63 45.95
CA PHE A 818 30.76 2.78 44.99
C PHE A 818 30.27 3.58 43.76
N ALA A 819 29.87 4.84 43.94
CA ALA A 819 29.53 5.73 42.84
C ALA A 819 30.73 5.99 41.90
N ASP A 820 31.95 6.17 42.45
CA ASP A 820 33.16 6.34 41.64
C ASP A 820 33.57 5.07 40.89
N GLU A 821 33.34 3.90 41.48
CA GLU A 821 33.56 2.61 40.81
C GLU A 821 32.56 2.37 39.65
N CYS A 822 31.30 2.69 39.86
CA CYS A 822 30.28 2.67 38.83
C CYS A 822 30.59 3.66 37.69
N MET A 823 31.11 4.85 38.00
CA MET A 823 31.51 5.81 36.98
C MET A 823 32.73 5.32 36.17
N LYS A 824 33.70 4.62 36.79
CA LYS A 824 34.78 4.00 36.03
C LYS A 824 34.31 2.94 35.06
N LYS A 825 33.37 2.05 35.49
CA LYS A 825 32.75 1.05 34.62
C LYS A 825 31.95 1.71 33.52
N LEU A 826 31.15 2.74 33.82
CA LEU A 826 30.39 3.48 32.84
C LEU A 826 31.27 4.13 31.78
N LYS A 827 32.37 4.77 32.18
CA LYS A 827 33.38 5.35 31.26
C LYS A 827 34.01 4.28 30.37
N TYR A 828 34.35 3.11 30.91
CA TYR A 828 34.86 1.98 30.12
C TYR A 828 33.86 1.51 29.05
N LEU A 829 32.60 1.31 29.40
CA LEU A 829 31.54 0.92 28.48
C LEU A 829 31.35 1.95 27.35
N MET A 830 31.51 3.23 27.64
CA MET A 830 31.41 4.29 26.63
C MET A 830 32.65 4.39 25.74
N SER A 831 33.86 4.34 26.33
CA SER A 831 35.10 4.60 25.57
C SER A 831 35.64 3.37 24.84
N VAL A 832 35.48 2.16 25.42
CA VAL A 832 36.06 0.91 24.90
C VAL A 832 35.02 0.05 24.20
N GLU A 833 33.89 -0.27 24.86
CA GLU A 833 32.82 -1.10 24.27
C GLU A 833 31.87 -0.33 23.34
N LYS A 834 31.91 0.99 23.38
CA LYS A 834 31.07 1.88 22.58
C LYS A 834 29.58 1.46 22.57
N VAL A 835 29.06 1.08 23.73
CA VAL A 835 27.70 0.53 23.88
C VAL A 835 26.59 1.50 23.42
N TYR A 836 26.92 2.77 23.22
CA TYR A 836 25.99 3.76 22.63
C TYR A 836 25.70 3.53 21.14
N CYS A 837 26.54 2.75 20.44
CA CYS A 837 26.28 2.37 19.05
C CYS A 837 25.14 1.34 18.90
N ASP A 838 24.76 0.67 19.99
CA ASP A 838 23.58 -0.20 20.00
C ASP A 838 22.32 0.69 19.94
N ALA A 839 21.52 0.50 18.88
CA ALA A 839 20.29 1.25 18.62
C ALA A 839 19.22 1.00 19.69
N GLU A 840 19.25 -0.18 20.34
CA GLU A 840 18.30 -0.62 21.37
C GLU A 840 18.77 -0.35 22.80
N ILE A 841 19.86 0.39 22.97
CA ILE A 841 20.41 0.70 24.31
C ILE A 841 19.37 1.43 25.18
N SER A 842 19.11 0.89 26.34
CA SER A 842 18.15 1.44 27.31
C SER A 842 18.81 1.68 28.68
N LEU A 843 18.19 2.54 29.48
CA LEU A 843 18.62 2.78 30.86
C LEU A 843 18.69 1.47 31.67
N GLN A 844 17.76 0.54 31.41
CA GLN A 844 17.68 -0.77 32.05
C GLN A 844 18.84 -1.68 31.63
N SER A 845 19.10 -1.75 30.31
CA SER A 845 20.18 -2.61 29.78
C SER A 845 21.56 -2.10 30.23
N LEU A 846 21.79 -0.80 30.24
CA LEU A 846 23.06 -0.20 30.69
C LEU A 846 23.23 -0.34 32.21
N ALA A 847 22.18 -0.16 33.02
CA ALA A 847 22.22 -0.36 34.46
C ALA A 847 22.59 -1.80 34.85
N LYS A 848 22.03 -2.79 34.08
CA LYS A 848 22.37 -4.19 34.26
C LYS A 848 23.84 -4.49 33.98
N LYS A 849 24.44 -3.88 32.96
CA LYS A 849 25.85 -4.06 32.60
C LYS A 849 26.83 -3.57 33.73
N ILE A 850 26.43 -2.56 34.47
CA ILE A 850 27.24 -2.05 35.59
C ILE A 850 26.76 -2.50 36.97
N SER A 851 25.76 -3.41 37.01
CA SER A 851 25.22 -4.06 38.24
C SER A 851 24.61 -3.08 39.24
N ILE A 852 23.87 -2.09 38.77
CA ILE A 852 23.09 -1.17 39.60
C ILE A 852 21.64 -1.08 39.09
N THR A 853 20.75 -0.47 39.89
CA THR A 853 19.38 -0.26 39.44
C THR A 853 19.28 0.87 38.42
N PRO A 854 18.28 0.87 37.53
CA PRO A 854 18.05 1.96 36.58
C PRO A 854 17.93 3.33 37.27
N HIS A 855 17.31 3.36 38.44
CA HIS A 855 17.19 4.59 39.25
C HIS A 855 18.55 5.12 39.72
N GLN A 856 19.41 4.24 40.23
CA GLN A 856 20.78 4.58 40.65
C GLN A 856 21.63 5.06 39.48
N LEU A 857 21.49 4.44 38.28
CA LEU A 857 22.21 4.89 37.09
C LEU A 857 21.70 6.27 36.65
N SER A 858 20.41 6.51 36.62
CA SER A 858 19.82 7.81 36.28
C SER A 858 20.31 8.91 37.24
N GLN A 859 20.33 8.61 38.55
CA GLN A 859 20.85 9.50 39.58
C GLN A 859 22.36 9.79 39.37
N LEU A 860 23.18 8.75 39.13
CA LEU A 860 24.61 8.85 38.90
C LEU A 860 24.95 9.76 37.71
N ILE A 861 24.23 9.56 36.57
CA ILE A 861 24.40 10.35 35.34
C ILE A 861 23.99 11.81 35.60
N ASN A 862 22.86 12.03 36.29
CA ASN A 862 22.38 13.39 36.57
C ASN A 862 23.30 14.14 37.54
N GLU A 863 23.73 13.51 38.68
CA GLU A 863 24.51 14.17 39.71
C GLU A 863 25.99 14.39 39.29
N ARG A 864 26.60 13.43 38.57
CA ARG A 864 28.01 13.49 38.21
C ARG A 864 28.27 14.10 36.82
N LEU A 865 27.29 14.05 35.88
CA LEU A 865 27.47 14.51 34.51
C LEU A 865 26.53 15.64 34.10
N ASN A 866 25.59 16.00 34.97
CA ASN A 866 24.56 17.00 34.75
C ASN A 866 23.81 16.79 33.43
N ARG A 867 23.44 15.52 33.14
CA ARG A 867 22.74 15.09 31.93
C ARG A 867 21.66 14.04 32.25
N ASN A 868 20.59 14.00 31.51
CA ASN A 868 19.71 12.83 31.54
C ASN A 868 20.30 11.69 30.70
N PHE A 869 19.74 10.48 30.81
CA PHE A 869 20.25 9.29 30.11
C PHE A 869 20.25 9.47 28.59
N SER A 870 19.17 10.00 28.01
CA SER A 870 19.06 10.21 26.57
C SER A 870 20.07 11.22 26.04
N ASP A 871 20.30 12.31 26.77
CA ASP A 871 21.31 13.31 26.47
C ASP A 871 22.73 12.75 26.63
N PHE A 872 22.94 11.89 27.62
CA PHE A 872 24.22 11.22 27.81
C PHE A 872 24.58 10.30 26.64
N ILE A 873 23.68 9.45 26.19
CA ILE A 873 23.90 8.56 25.04
C ILE A 873 24.03 9.36 23.74
N ASN A 874 23.14 10.31 23.48
CA ASN A 874 23.20 11.12 22.26
C ASN A 874 24.49 11.95 22.17
N TYR A 875 25.02 12.44 23.28
CA TYR A 875 26.30 13.13 23.30
C TYR A 875 27.42 12.23 22.76
N HIS A 876 27.53 10.99 23.24
CA HIS A 876 28.59 10.05 22.79
C HIS A 876 28.38 9.67 21.31
N ARG A 877 27.15 9.46 20.88
CA ARG A 877 26.82 9.21 19.47
C ARG A 877 27.27 10.35 18.56
N ILE A 878 27.02 11.59 18.96
CA ILE A 878 27.40 12.76 18.14
C ILE A 878 28.91 12.95 18.12
N GLU A 879 29.60 12.74 19.22
CA GLU A 879 31.09 12.79 19.23
C GLU A 879 31.71 11.74 18.28
N GLU A 880 31.15 10.53 18.23
CA GLU A 880 31.59 9.50 17.28
C GLU A 880 31.26 9.87 15.82
N VAL A 881 30.09 10.43 15.53
CA VAL A 881 29.73 10.90 14.16
C VAL A 881 30.71 11.98 13.71
N LYS A 882 31.15 12.88 14.59
CA LYS A 882 32.12 13.90 14.25
C LYS A 882 33.44 13.27 13.78
N ILE A 883 33.95 12.25 14.47
CA ILE A 883 35.12 11.50 14.08
C ILE A 883 34.95 10.84 12.71
N ILE A 884 33.80 10.19 12.47
CA ILE A 884 33.49 9.57 11.18
C ILE A 884 33.44 10.60 10.04
N LEU A 885 32.81 11.76 10.28
CA LEU A 885 32.71 12.81 9.28
C LEU A 885 34.02 13.54 9.00
N GLU A 886 34.96 13.54 9.95
CA GLU A 886 36.31 14.13 9.81
C GLU A 886 37.27 13.18 9.08
N SER A 887 37.11 11.86 9.21
CA SER A 887 37.96 10.84 8.62
C SER A 887 37.57 10.35 7.23
N ALA A 888 36.35 10.64 6.75
CA ALA A 888 35.82 10.13 5.47
C ALA A 888 36.29 10.96 4.26
N ASP A 889 36.92 10.31 3.28
CA ASP A 889 37.23 10.88 1.95
C ASP A 889 35.98 11.15 1.07
N GLU A 890 36.16 11.92 -0.03
CA GLU A 890 35.03 12.25 -0.96
C GLU A 890 34.46 10.99 -1.62
N GLY A 891 33.28 10.58 -1.17
CA GLY A 891 32.47 9.53 -1.83
C GLY A 891 32.10 8.35 -0.95
N ASP A 892 32.81 8.08 0.16
CA ASP A 892 32.71 6.78 0.82
C ASP A 892 31.63 6.64 1.92
N GLU A 893 31.14 7.72 2.54
CA GLU A 893 30.07 7.55 3.53
C GLU A 893 28.99 8.65 3.48
N SER A 894 27.75 8.20 3.32
CA SER A 894 26.61 9.11 3.42
C SER A 894 26.38 9.48 4.90
N ILE A 895 25.99 10.73 5.17
CA ILE A 895 25.62 11.21 6.52
C ILE A 895 24.57 10.30 7.17
N THR A 896 23.72 9.68 6.37
CA THR A 896 22.71 8.70 6.78
C THR A 896 23.34 7.43 7.33
N ASN A 897 24.37 6.90 6.66
CA ASN A 897 25.09 5.70 7.12
C ASN A 897 25.83 5.97 8.43
N ALA A 898 26.52 7.11 8.55
CA ALA A 898 27.18 7.52 9.78
C ALA A 898 26.21 7.62 10.96
N ALA A 899 24.99 8.15 10.75
CA ALA A 899 23.96 8.21 11.78
C ALA A 899 23.50 6.82 12.24
N HIS A 900 23.31 5.88 11.31
CA HIS A 900 22.91 4.51 11.64
C HIS A 900 24.02 3.71 12.33
N GLN A 901 25.28 3.88 11.91
CA GLN A 901 26.45 3.21 12.54
C GLN A 901 26.60 3.53 14.02
N VAL A 902 26.27 4.76 14.43
CA VAL A 902 26.34 5.15 15.84
C VAL A 902 25.05 4.90 16.62
N GLY A 903 24.06 4.21 16.02
CA GLY A 903 22.85 3.73 16.69
C GLY A 903 21.65 4.70 16.68
N PHE A 904 21.56 5.67 15.77
CA PHE A 904 20.33 6.45 15.59
C PHE A 904 19.31 5.70 14.72
N ASN A 905 18.12 5.41 15.26
CA ASN A 905 17.00 4.79 14.53
C ASN A 905 16.19 5.80 13.70
N SER A 906 16.44 7.10 13.86
CA SER A 906 15.69 8.16 13.17
C SER A 906 16.62 9.30 12.77
N LEU A 907 16.62 9.65 11.50
CA LEU A 907 17.38 10.79 10.99
C LEU A 907 16.92 12.10 11.62
N THR A 908 15.65 12.27 11.92
CA THR A 908 15.12 13.46 12.61
C THR A 908 15.73 13.59 14.01
N ALA A 909 15.80 12.50 14.77
CA ALA A 909 16.43 12.48 16.09
C ALA A 909 17.93 12.79 15.99
N PHE A 910 18.62 12.24 14.99
CA PHE A 910 20.02 12.52 14.70
C PHE A 910 20.27 14.01 14.38
N TYR A 911 19.53 14.58 13.41
CA TYR A 911 19.70 15.99 13.03
C TYR A 911 19.45 16.94 14.21
N ASN A 912 18.45 16.66 15.02
CA ASN A 912 18.14 17.46 16.23
C ASN A 912 19.24 17.35 17.27
N ALA A 913 19.75 16.14 17.54
CA ALA A 913 20.86 15.92 18.46
C ALA A 913 22.15 16.57 17.92
N PHE A 914 22.47 16.39 16.64
CA PHE A 914 23.66 16.96 16.03
C PHE A 914 23.66 18.50 16.12
N LYS A 915 22.55 19.14 15.77
CA LYS A 915 22.39 20.60 15.87
C LYS A 915 22.43 21.10 17.32
N LYS A 916 21.91 20.31 18.28
CA LYS A 916 21.95 20.63 19.72
C LYS A 916 23.40 20.71 20.23
N TYR A 917 24.28 19.78 19.82
CA TYR A 917 25.65 19.69 20.36
C TYR A 917 26.72 20.41 19.52
N THR A 918 26.47 20.63 18.22
CA THR A 918 27.43 21.27 17.32
C THR A 918 27.03 22.67 16.86
N HIS A 919 25.75 23.07 17.10
CA HIS A 919 25.12 24.29 16.59
C HIS A 919 25.05 24.38 15.05
N MET A 920 25.36 23.27 14.35
CA MET A 920 25.39 23.17 12.90
C MET A 920 24.63 21.95 12.41
N THR A 921 24.26 21.94 11.13
CA THR A 921 23.82 20.68 10.51
C THR A 921 25.02 19.78 10.17
N PRO A 922 24.83 18.44 10.09
CA PRO A 922 25.93 17.52 9.72
C PRO A 922 26.62 17.91 8.40
N THR A 923 25.84 18.37 7.41
CA THR A 923 26.36 18.84 6.12
C THR A 923 27.19 20.11 6.24
N GLN A 924 26.77 21.05 7.07
CA GLN A 924 27.54 22.28 7.34
C GLN A 924 28.83 21.97 8.09
N TYR A 925 28.77 21.10 9.11
CA TYR A 925 29.92 20.67 9.88
C TYR A 925 30.98 19.99 8.99
N ARG A 926 30.58 19.02 8.15
CA ARG A 926 31.47 18.35 7.19
C ARG A 926 32.14 19.33 6.23
N LYS A 927 31.40 20.34 5.75
CA LYS A 927 31.94 21.36 4.84
C LYS A 927 32.92 22.32 5.54
N GLU A 928 32.72 22.58 6.82
CA GLU A 928 33.58 23.48 7.59
C GLU A 928 34.88 22.79 8.02
N MET A 929 34.83 21.51 8.39
CA MET A 929 36.02 20.72 8.71
C MET A 929 36.95 20.54 7.49
N LYS A 930 36.35 20.26 6.29
CA LYS A 930 37.15 20.21 5.04
C LYS A 930 37.77 21.54 4.61
N LYS A 931 37.32 22.67 5.12
CA LYS A 931 38.02 23.97 4.91
C LYS A 931 39.17 24.18 5.88
N LYS A 932 39.25 23.43 6.98
CA LYS A 932 40.26 23.52 8.01
C LYS A 932 41.37 22.46 7.89
N SER A 933 41.11 21.36 7.19
CA SER A 933 42.15 20.39 6.74
C SER A 933 42.69 20.82 5.38
#